data_15cae7a4fe521f57a5407cc58da1182d
#
_entry.id   15cae7a4fe521f57a5407cc58da1182d
#
_cell.length_a   1.000
_cell.length_b   1.000
_cell.length_c   1.000
_cell.angle_alpha   90.00
_cell.angle_beta   90.00
_cell.angle_gamma   90.00
#
_symmetry.space_group_name_H-M   'P 1'
#
loop_
_entity.id
_entity.type
_entity.pdbx_description
1 polymer ?
#
loop_
_entity_poly.entity_id
_entity_poly.type
_entity_poly.pdbx_seq_one_letter_code
_entity_poly.pdbx_strand_id
1 'polypeptide(L)'
;ILGRIGFPCVLRPNFTMGGSGGGIAYNKEEFLEICLRGFDLSPTSEVFIDKYLGGWKEYEMEVVRDKNDNCIIVCSIENLDPMGIHTGDSITVAPAQTLTDKEYQRMRNASIDILREVGVETGGSNVQFTVNPEDGEMLVIEMNPRVSRSSALASKATGFPIAKVAAKLAVGYTLDELKNDITGGIIPASFEPSIDYVVTKIPRFNFEKFPQAEPILSTQMKSVGEVMAIGRTFQESLQKAIRGLETGRDGLNEIYNHDEGDLEFLKQEVAKASPDRLWYLADALRAGLNEEDVFNLSKVDPWFIYQISDLVKEEQEVLKMALSDLDQEKMLSLKKKGFSDSRLATLLQVDELDVRNKRKELNVSPVFKRVDTCAAEFESSTAYMYSTYEDECESLPSSNKKIMVLGGGPNRIGQGIEFDYCCVHASISMREEGYETIMVNCNPETVSTDYDVSDRLYFEPITAEDVLAITELEKPDGVIVQYGGQTPLKLAEELERNGVPILGTSPDSIDLAEDRGRFQDFVNRLKLKQPPNGLATNLNEAMEVSEKVGFPLVVRPSYVLGGRAMEIVYKKSDLENYLIDAVQASEKSPVLLDGFLNQATELDIEAVCDGKNVVIGGILQHIEQAGIHSGDSACSLPPYSLDKDIIEQVSDLVKNIALEIKAIGLINVQVAILNNEIFILEVNPRASRTIPFVSKCIGKSMAKIGARCMAGISLEEQGFLEPIIPDYFSVKEAVLPFARFLGVDPILGPEMKSTGEVMGVGQSFSEAYAKAQLGAGERIPQEGSVFLSVRDSDRNVLSSLAKEFHELGFKLIATKGTARVIKNEGIPVEIVKKVAEGRPHIVDLMKNKEVNLIVNTTEGRQSILDSASIRRTALEEKIYCTTTIEGGKAVCSVVRNKDSWGVERLQDLHGRLEK
;
A
#
# COMPACT_ATOMS: atom_id res chain seq x y z
N ILE A 1 27.95 25.44 14.55
CA ILE A 1 26.50 25.50 14.50
C ILE A 1 25.91 24.92 15.78
N LEU A 2 26.25 23.68 16.16
CA LEU A 2 25.75 23.01 17.37
C LEU A 2 25.85 23.83 18.66
N GLY A 3 26.97 24.56 18.86
CA GLY A 3 27.16 25.43 20.03
C GLY A 3 26.18 26.61 20.12
N ARG A 4 25.43 26.94 19.05
CA ARG A 4 24.40 27.97 19.06
C ARG A 4 22.99 27.36 19.20
N ILE A 5 22.76 26.15 18.64
CA ILE A 5 21.45 25.51 18.60
C ILE A 5 21.22 24.68 19.87
N GLY A 6 22.25 23.93 20.31
CA GLY A 6 22.12 22.99 21.44
C GLY A 6 21.46 21.67 21.04
N PHE A 7 21.15 20.85 22.05
CA PHE A 7 20.37 19.61 21.93
C PHE A 7 19.02 19.75 22.67
N PRO A 8 17.97 19.06 22.22
CA PRO A 8 17.90 18.31 20.97
C PRO A 8 17.88 19.23 19.74
N CYS A 9 18.37 18.69 18.58
CA CYS A 9 18.34 19.40 17.31
C CYS A 9 17.88 18.48 16.18
N VAL A 10 17.31 19.08 15.13
CA VAL A 10 16.82 18.37 13.95
C VAL A 10 17.85 18.50 12.84
N LEU A 11 18.18 17.38 12.18
CA LEU A 11 19.07 17.34 11.03
C LEU A 11 18.27 16.99 9.78
N ARG A 12 18.42 17.79 8.73
CA ARG A 12 17.70 17.62 7.44
C ARG A 12 18.70 17.68 6.28
N PRO A 13 18.97 16.57 5.61
CA PRO A 13 19.78 16.57 4.40
C PRO A 13 19.11 17.34 3.26
N ASN A 14 19.86 18.14 2.53
CA ASN A 14 19.34 18.87 1.37
C ASN A 14 18.93 17.95 0.22
N PHE A 15 17.89 18.32 -0.51
CA PHE A 15 17.35 17.62 -1.68
C PHE A 15 16.96 16.16 -1.44
N THR A 16 16.58 15.81 -0.21
CA THR A 16 15.99 14.50 0.10
C THR A 16 14.47 14.62 0.23
N MET A 17 13.76 13.51 -0.03
CA MET A 17 12.28 13.46 0.07
C MET A 17 11.85 12.61 1.27
N GLY A 18 10.71 12.97 1.88
CA GLY A 18 10.12 12.20 2.98
C GLY A 18 10.99 12.12 4.22
N GLY A 19 11.86 13.12 4.46
CA GLY A 19 12.75 13.17 5.62
C GLY A 19 13.90 12.16 5.58
N SER A 20 14.19 11.55 4.42
CA SER A 20 15.24 10.54 4.28
C SER A 20 16.60 11.03 4.75
N GLY A 21 17.26 10.25 5.62
CA GLY A 21 18.58 10.57 6.18
C GLY A 21 18.58 11.61 7.28
N GLY A 22 17.45 12.27 7.53
CA GLY A 22 17.27 13.20 8.63
C GLY A 22 16.97 12.49 9.96
N GLY A 23 16.86 13.27 11.02
CA GLY A 23 16.50 12.76 12.34
C GLY A 23 16.65 13.82 13.43
N ILE A 24 16.27 13.45 14.65
CA ILE A 24 16.43 14.25 15.84
C ILE A 24 17.62 13.70 16.61
N ALA A 25 18.59 14.57 16.93
CA ALA A 25 19.73 14.21 17.74
C ALA A 25 19.57 14.77 19.16
N TYR A 26 19.62 13.91 20.15
CA TYR A 26 19.53 14.26 21.57
C TYR A 26 20.91 14.38 22.23
N ASN A 27 21.93 13.83 21.59
CA ASN A 27 23.32 13.84 22.06
C ASN A 27 24.30 13.92 20.88
N LYS A 28 25.60 14.02 21.21
CA LYS A 28 26.65 14.20 20.20
C LYS A 28 26.89 12.97 19.34
N GLU A 29 26.71 11.79 19.89
CA GLU A 29 26.89 10.52 19.20
C GLU A 29 25.84 10.38 18.09
N GLU A 30 24.56 10.56 18.42
CA GLU A 30 23.45 10.55 17.45
C GLU A 30 23.61 11.65 16.40
N PHE A 31 24.04 12.83 16.82
CA PHE A 31 24.31 13.95 15.91
C PHE A 31 25.35 13.57 14.84
N LEU A 32 26.46 12.94 15.23
CA LEU A 32 27.49 12.53 14.28
C LEU A 32 27.01 11.44 13.35
N GLU A 33 26.28 10.46 13.86
CA GLU A 33 25.72 9.36 13.05
C GLU A 33 24.75 9.90 11.99
N ILE A 34 23.79 10.75 12.41
CA ILE A 34 22.81 11.33 11.49
C ILE A 34 23.48 12.26 10.47
N CYS A 35 24.46 13.07 10.88
CA CYS A 35 25.22 13.91 9.95
C CYS A 35 25.93 13.10 8.87
N LEU A 36 26.64 12.04 9.24
CA LEU A 36 27.35 11.18 8.28
C LEU A 36 26.39 10.58 7.27
N ARG A 37 25.30 9.98 7.75
CA ARG A 37 24.26 9.43 6.91
C ARG A 37 23.61 10.50 6.01
N GLY A 38 23.37 11.69 6.58
CA GLY A 38 22.78 12.83 5.85
C GLY A 38 23.68 13.35 4.72
N PHE A 39 24.98 13.44 4.93
CA PHE A 39 25.94 13.82 3.90
C PHE A 39 26.02 12.81 2.74
N ASP A 40 25.89 11.51 3.04
CA ASP A 40 25.90 10.45 2.02
C ASP A 40 24.63 10.43 1.17
N LEU A 41 23.49 10.84 1.76
CA LEU A 41 22.20 10.86 1.07
C LEU A 41 21.92 12.18 0.35
N SER A 42 22.49 13.28 0.81
CA SER A 42 22.34 14.59 0.16
C SER A 42 23.18 14.67 -1.13
N PRO A 43 22.56 14.97 -2.29
CA PRO A 43 23.31 15.18 -3.54
C PRO A 43 24.35 16.30 -3.47
N THR A 44 24.18 17.26 -2.55
CA THR A 44 25.10 18.39 -2.33
C THR A 44 26.03 18.14 -1.14
N SER A 45 25.93 17.00 -0.45
CA SER A 45 26.65 16.70 0.79
C SER A 45 26.45 17.79 1.86
N GLU A 46 25.22 18.30 1.97
CA GLU A 46 24.85 19.35 2.94
C GLU A 46 23.73 18.87 3.85
N VAL A 47 23.80 19.25 5.12
CA VAL A 47 22.78 18.96 6.15
C VAL A 47 22.43 20.26 6.87
N PHE A 48 21.15 20.60 6.88
CA PHE A 48 20.60 21.65 7.75
C PHE A 48 20.50 21.15 9.18
N ILE A 49 20.75 22.07 10.12
CA ILE A 49 20.66 21.79 11.56
C ILE A 49 19.74 22.85 12.15
N ASP A 50 18.57 22.42 12.59
CA ASP A 50 17.51 23.25 13.13
C ASP A 50 17.32 22.99 14.63
N LYS A 51 16.79 23.99 15.34
CA LYS A 51 16.33 23.82 16.72
C LYS A 51 15.14 22.87 16.73
N TYR A 52 15.12 21.93 17.68
CA TYR A 52 13.98 21.09 17.92
C TYR A 52 12.83 21.85 18.57
N LEU A 53 11.64 21.80 17.97
CA LEU A 53 10.44 22.49 18.42
C LEU A 53 9.35 21.49 18.83
N GLY A 54 9.73 20.45 19.55
CA GLY A 54 8.79 19.42 19.99
C GLY A 54 7.66 19.99 20.84
N GLY A 55 6.43 19.54 20.57
CA GLY A 55 5.23 20.00 21.27
C GLY A 55 4.58 21.25 20.67
N TRP A 56 5.20 21.90 19.66
CA TRP A 56 4.56 22.98 18.93
C TRP A 56 3.51 22.43 17.95
N LYS A 57 2.49 23.24 17.66
CA LYS A 57 1.44 22.90 16.69
C LYS A 57 1.97 23.05 15.25
N GLU A 58 1.49 22.24 14.33
CA GLU A 58 1.94 22.26 12.95
C GLU A 58 0.79 22.47 11.99
N TYR A 59 1.00 23.35 11.00
CA TYR A 59 0.01 23.75 10.00
C TYR A 59 0.63 23.78 8.61
N GLU A 60 -0.21 23.53 7.61
CA GLU A 60 0.16 23.62 6.20
C GLU A 60 -0.82 24.52 5.46
N MET A 61 -0.30 25.31 4.54
CA MET A 61 -1.09 26.10 3.59
C MET A 61 -0.82 25.58 2.18
N GLU A 62 -1.85 25.11 1.51
CA GLU A 62 -1.79 24.79 0.08
C GLU A 62 -2.13 26.03 -0.71
N VAL A 63 -1.19 26.51 -1.51
CA VAL A 63 -1.23 27.82 -2.16
C VAL A 63 -1.06 27.68 -3.65
N VAL A 64 -1.84 28.44 -4.43
CA VAL A 64 -1.66 28.49 -5.88
C VAL A 64 -1.46 29.96 -6.28
N ARG A 65 -0.43 30.23 -7.09
CA ARG A 65 -0.11 31.57 -7.60
C ARG A 65 0.16 31.52 -9.09
N ASP A 66 -0.33 32.54 -9.84
CA ASP A 66 -0.09 32.69 -11.26
C ASP A 66 0.86 33.87 -11.57
N LYS A 67 1.19 34.02 -12.85
CA LYS A 67 2.11 35.06 -13.36
C LYS A 67 1.58 36.52 -13.18
N ASN A 68 0.27 36.71 -12.98
CA ASN A 68 -0.37 38.01 -12.77
C ASN A 68 -0.49 38.36 -11.29
N ASP A 69 0.14 37.55 -10.41
CA ASP A 69 0.10 37.69 -8.94
C ASP A 69 -1.28 37.41 -8.33
N ASN A 70 -2.19 36.76 -9.05
CA ASN A 70 -3.34 36.14 -8.40
C ASN A 70 -2.86 35.00 -7.51
N CYS A 71 -3.16 35.09 -6.23
CA CYS A 71 -2.68 34.12 -5.24
C CYS A 71 -3.82 33.73 -4.30
N ILE A 72 -4.07 32.44 -4.17
CA ILE A 72 -5.15 31.90 -3.32
C ILE A 72 -4.61 30.84 -2.39
N ILE A 73 -5.19 30.74 -1.19
CA ILE A 73 -5.04 29.59 -0.29
C ILE A 73 -6.14 28.59 -0.66
N VAL A 74 -5.74 27.45 -1.22
CA VAL A 74 -6.70 26.40 -1.59
C VAL A 74 -7.26 25.73 -0.35
N CYS A 75 -6.39 25.47 0.63
CA CYS A 75 -6.77 24.79 1.85
C CYS A 75 -5.77 25.06 2.98
N SER A 76 -6.26 25.25 4.19
CA SER A 76 -5.47 25.17 5.42
C SER A 76 -5.60 23.76 5.99
N ILE A 77 -4.48 23.19 6.45
CA ILE A 77 -4.41 21.86 7.01
C ILE A 77 -3.75 21.95 8.39
N GLU A 78 -4.26 21.22 9.35
CA GLU A 78 -3.72 21.14 10.71
C GLU A 78 -3.35 19.70 11.04
N ASN A 79 -2.17 19.50 11.62
CA ASN A 79 -1.74 18.22 12.13
C ASN A 79 -2.26 18.02 13.56
N LEU A 80 -2.88 16.87 13.82
CA LEU A 80 -3.27 16.48 15.18
C LEU A 80 -2.03 16.21 16.04
N ASP A 81 -1.02 15.60 15.44
CA ASP A 81 0.24 15.32 16.11
C ASP A 81 1.10 16.59 16.20
N PRO A 82 1.77 16.83 17.36
CA PRO A 82 2.69 17.94 17.49
C PRO A 82 3.96 17.74 16.68
N MET A 83 4.73 18.83 16.49
CA MET A 83 6.04 18.81 15.82
C MET A 83 6.95 17.69 16.30
N GLY A 84 7.64 17.06 15.36
CA GLY A 84 8.57 15.95 15.58
C GLY A 84 8.20 14.69 14.80
N ILE A 85 7.01 14.67 14.19
CA ILE A 85 6.53 13.62 13.28
C ILE A 85 6.47 14.23 11.88
N HIS A 86 6.83 13.45 10.86
CA HIS A 86 6.66 13.87 9.46
C HIS A 86 5.18 14.11 9.15
N THR A 87 4.84 15.21 8.47
CA THR A 87 3.44 15.59 8.16
C THR A 87 2.67 14.48 7.43
N GLY A 88 3.35 13.70 6.56
CA GLY A 88 2.76 12.54 5.90
C GLY A 88 2.34 11.41 6.85
N ASP A 89 2.94 11.33 8.02
CA ASP A 89 2.66 10.32 9.06
C ASP A 89 1.72 10.83 10.16
N SER A 90 1.36 12.12 10.14
CA SER A 90 0.41 12.71 11.08
C SER A 90 -1.04 12.51 10.62
N ILE A 91 -1.95 12.41 11.59
CA ILE A 91 -3.38 12.61 11.34
C ILE A 91 -3.58 14.09 11.04
N THR A 92 -4.23 14.40 9.91
CA THR A 92 -4.43 15.79 9.49
C THR A 92 -5.90 16.11 9.29
N VAL A 93 -6.25 17.37 9.54
CA VAL A 93 -7.61 17.87 9.46
C VAL A 93 -7.65 19.11 8.57
N ALA A 94 -8.63 19.19 7.71
CA ALA A 94 -8.89 20.33 6.83
C ALA A 94 -10.37 20.75 6.93
N PRO A 95 -10.67 22.05 7.03
CA PRO A 95 -9.74 23.15 7.28
C PRO A 95 -9.14 23.07 8.69
N ALA A 96 -8.09 23.83 8.98
CA ALA A 96 -7.52 23.93 10.31
C ALA A 96 -8.59 24.36 11.34
N GLN A 97 -8.66 23.62 12.47
CA GLN A 97 -9.77 23.74 13.43
C GLN A 97 -9.43 24.66 14.60
N THR A 98 -8.14 24.78 14.95
CA THR A 98 -7.71 25.46 16.18
C THR A 98 -7.06 26.83 15.94
N LEU A 99 -7.00 27.30 14.68
CA LEU A 99 -6.55 28.64 14.35
C LEU A 99 -7.65 29.69 14.61
N THR A 100 -7.26 30.76 15.24
CA THR A 100 -8.08 31.96 15.22
C THR A 100 -8.00 32.65 13.85
N ASP A 101 -9.01 33.43 13.46
CA ASP A 101 -8.98 34.18 12.20
C ASP A 101 -7.71 35.05 12.07
N LYS A 102 -7.26 35.66 13.14
CA LYS A 102 -6.04 36.49 13.16
C LYS A 102 -4.77 35.69 12.87
N GLU A 103 -4.66 34.48 13.39
CA GLU A 103 -3.55 33.57 13.11
C GLU A 103 -3.61 33.06 11.67
N TYR A 104 -4.79 32.68 11.21
CA TYR A 104 -5.01 32.26 9.82
C TYR A 104 -4.59 33.36 8.84
N GLN A 105 -5.03 34.64 9.04
CA GLN A 105 -4.66 35.76 8.19
C GLN A 105 -3.14 36.03 8.18
N ARG A 106 -2.47 35.87 9.34
CA ARG A 106 -1.01 35.99 9.41
C ARG A 106 -0.32 34.90 8.58
N MET A 107 -0.77 33.62 8.68
CA MET A 107 -0.22 32.51 7.88
C MET A 107 -0.49 32.72 6.38
N ARG A 108 -1.71 33.13 6.04
CA ARG A 108 -2.10 33.45 4.67
C ARG A 108 -1.20 34.49 4.05
N ASN A 109 -1.01 35.64 4.73
CA ASN A 109 -0.15 36.73 4.26
C ASN A 109 1.30 36.27 4.12
N ALA A 110 1.83 35.57 5.13
CA ALA A 110 3.19 35.02 5.09
C ALA A 110 3.38 34.03 3.92
N SER A 111 2.40 33.18 3.66
CA SER A 111 2.45 32.26 2.53
C SER A 111 2.52 33.00 1.18
N ILE A 112 1.70 34.03 0.99
CA ILE A 112 1.70 34.86 -0.21
C ILE A 112 3.05 35.56 -0.38
N ASP A 113 3.59 36.14 0.67
CA ASP A 113 4.87 36.84 0.63
C ASP A 113 6.02 35.88 0.33
N ILE A 114 6.00 34.67 0.90
CA ILE A 114 6.99 33.62 0.62
C ILE A 114 6.97 33.23 -0.86
N LEU A 115 5.79 32.96 -1.44
CA LEU A 115 5.67 32.59 -2.86
C LEU A 115 6.17 33.69 -3.79
N ARG A 116 5.89 34.96 -3.44
CA ARG A 116 6.39 36.12 -4.17
C ARG A 116 7.92 36.22 -4.11
N GLU A 117 8.51 36.08 -2.94
CA GLU A 117 9.95 36.18 -2.73
C GLU A 117 10.72 35.03 -3.40
N VAL A 118 10.18 33.81 -3.32
CA VAL A 118 10.76 32.63 -4.00
C VAL A 118 10.58 32.72 -5.53
N GLY A 119 9.57 33.45 -6.01
CA GLY A 119 9.29 33.63 -7.42
C GLY A 119 8.46 32.49 -8.04
N VAL A 120 7.61 31.84 -7.27
CA VAL A 120 6.65 30.86 -7.81
C VAL A 120 5.56 31.58 -8.56
N GLU A 121 5.48 31.38 -9.88
CA GLU A 121 4.54 32.06 -10.79
C GLU A 121 3.59 31.13 -11.52
N THR A 122 3.75 29.84 -11.40
CA THR A 122 3.06 28.87 -12.26
C THR A 122 2.63 27.62 -11.52
N GLY A 123 1.98 27.76 -10.38
CA GLY A 123 1.48 26.52 -9.81
C GLY A 123 1.23 26.47 -8.32
N GLY A 124 1.01 25.26 -7.87
CA GLY A 124 0.78 24.91 -6.47
C GLY A 124 2.05 24.82 -5.65
N SER A 125 1.96 25.25 -4.42
CA SER A 125 3.03 25.15 -3.42
C SER A 125 2.44 24.83 -2.06
N ASN A 126 3.23 24.14 -1.24
CA ASN A 126 2.91 23.86 0.15
C ASN A 126 3.83 24.70 1.04
N VAL A 127 3.26 25.43 1.99
CA VAL A 127 4.01 26.20 3.02
C VAL A 127 3.67 25.65 4.38
N GLN A 128 4.70 25.23 5.12
CA GLN A 128 4.54 24.63 6.44
C GLN A 128 4.95 25.61 7.53
N PHE A 129 4.10 25.71 8.55
CA PHE A 129 4.26 26.58 9.71
C PHE A 129 4.20 25.78 10.99
N THR A 130 4.86 26.28 12.00
CA THR A 130 4.66 25.84 13.39
C THR A 130 4.30 27.00 14.27
N VAL A 131 3.46 26.74 15.27
CA VAL A 131 2.98 27.75 16.21
C VAL A 131 3.22 27.27 17.63
N ASN A 132 3.86 28.13 18.43
CA ASN A 132 4.04 27.89 19.86
C ASN A 132 2.67 27.95 20.56
N PRO A 133 2.21 26.86 21.22
CA PRO A 133 0.93 26.88 21.91
C PRO A 133 0.85 27.79 23.12
N GLU A 134 2.00 28.27 23.64
CA GLU A 134 2.07 29.12 24.86
C GLU A 134 1.88 30.62 24.55
N ASP A 135 2.48 31.11 23.48
CA ASP A 135 2.53 32.55 23.18
C ASP A 135 2.09 32.92 21.74
N GLY A 136 1.83 31.91 20.90
CA GLY A 136 1.41 32.09 19.49
C GLY A 136 2.54 32.56 18.56
N GLU A 137 3.82 32.38 18.94
CA GLU A 137 4.95 32.60 18.03
C GLU A 137 4.81 31.67 16.83
N MET A 138 4.87 32.25 15.62
CA MET A 138 4.75 31.52 14.37
C MET A 138 6.10 31.48 13.65
N LEU A 139 6.55 30.31 13.28
CA LEU A 139 7.75 30.08 12.48
C LEU A 139 7.42 29.32 11.18
N VAL A 140 8.14 29.67 10.12
CA VAL A 140 8.12 28.92 8.86
C VAL A 140 9.07 27.74 8.95
N ILE A 141 8.57 26.54 8.64
CA ILE A 141 9.38 25.31 8.65
C ILE A 141 10.02 25.10 7.30
N GLU A 142 9.19 25.04 6.26
CA GLU A 142 9.66 24.89 4.88
C GLU A 142 8.60 25.34 3.87
N MET A 143 9.04 25.50 2.64
CA MET A 143 8.18 25.75 1.49
C MET A 143 8.56 24.77 0.38
N ASN A 144 7.57 24.09 -0.16
CA ASN A 144 7.73 23.16 -1.25
C ASN A 144 7.15 23.78 -2.54
N PRO A 145 7.99 24.28 -3.50
CA PRO A 145 7.54 24.92 -4.74
C PRO A 145 7.06 23.89 -5.77
N ARG A 146 6.23 22.99 -5.38
CA ARG A 146 5.70 21.88 -6.16
C ARG A 146 4.41 21.36 -5.54
N VAL A 147 3.64 20.61 -6.30
CA VAL A 147 2.55 19.79 -5.74
C VAL A 147 3.13 18.71 -4.83
N SER A 148 2.41 18.40 -3.75
CA SER A 148 2.79 17.46 -2.71
C SER A 148 1.66 16.46 -2.43
N ARG A 149 1.85 15.54 -1.48
CA ARG A 149 0.75 14.68 -1.02
C ARG A 149 -0.37 15.48 -0.38
N SER A 150 -0.05 16.52 0.38
CA SER A 150 -1.04 17.45 0.95
C SER A 150 -1.80 18.23 -0.14
N SER A 151 -1.20 18.48 -1.30
CA SER A 151 -1.93 19.05 -2.44
C SER A 151 -3.00 18.08 -2.99
N ALA A 152 -2.74 16.75 -2.98
CA ALA A 152 -3.75 15.76 -3.33
C ALA A 152 -4.89 15.76 -2.31
N LEU A 153 -4.57 15.76 -1.02
CA LEU A 153 -5.56 15.88 0.06
C LEU A 153 -6.41 17.16 -0.11
N ALA A 154 -5.76 18.32 -0.27
CA ALA A 154 -6.43 19.60 -0.44
C ALA A 154 -7.35 19.63 -1.68
N SER A 155 -6.90 19.04 -2.80
CA SER A 155 -7.71 18.91 -4.00
C SER A 155 -8.97 18.07 -3.78
N LYS A 156 -8.85 16.94 -3.07
CA LYS A 156 -10.00 16.08 -2.74
C LYS A 156 -10.90 16.74 -1.68
N ALA A 157 -10.29 17.40 -0.69
CA ALA A 157 -11.04 18.07 0.38
C ALA A 157 -11.89 19.25 -0.14
N THR A 158 -11.39 20.01 -1.10
CA THR A 158 -12.05 21.23 -1.59
C THR A 158 -12.74 21.06 -2.94
N GLY A 159 -12.46 19.96 -3.66
CA GLY A 159 -12.85 19.82 -5.06
C GLY A 159 -12.01 20.68 -6.03
N PHE A 160 -11.12 21.53 -5.54
CA PHE A 160 -10.26 22.37 -6.39
C PHE A 160 -9.08 21.57 -6.97
N PRO A 161 -8.99 21.38 -8.30
CA PRO A 161 -8.01 20.48 -8.91
C PRO A 161 -6.63 21.13 -9.06
N ILE A 162 -5.85 21.20 -7.95
CA ILE A 162 -4.57 21.93 -7.89
C ILE A 162 -3.62 21.52 -9.02
N ALA A 163 -3.44 20.23 -9.27
CA ALA A 163 -2.50 19.75 -10.29
C ALA A 163 -2.92 20.15 -11.71
N LYS A 164 -4.23 20.04 -12.03
CA LYS A 164 -4.80 20.45 -13.32
C LYS A 164 -4.67 21.95 -13.54
N VAL A 165 -4.96 22.74 -12.51
CA VAL A 165 -4.81 24.20 -12.55
C VAL A 165 -3.32 24.56 -12.70
N ALA A 166 -2.43 24.00 -11.88
CA ALA A 166 -0.99 24.25 -11.96
C ALA A 166 -0.40 23.92 -13.34
N ALA A 167 -0.84 22.83 -13.99
CA ALA A 167 -0.41 22.49 -15.34
C ALA A 167 -0.85 23.56 -16.37
N LYS A 168 -2.07 24.10 -16.25
CA LYS A 168 -2.55 25.18 -17.11
C LYS A 168 -1.79 26.50 -16.86
N LEU A 169 -1.52 26.84 -15.60
CA LEU A 169 -0.71 28.01 -15.25
C LEU A 169 0.70 27.90 -15.85
N ALA A 170 1.30 26.70 -15.84
CA ALA A 170 2.63 26.47 -16.42
C ALA A 170 2.71 26.73 -17.93
N VAL A 171 1.60 26.59 -18.67
CA VAL A 171 1.53 26.91 -20.10
C VAL A 171 0.99 28.32 -20.38
N GLY A 172 0.84 29.17 -19.35
CA GLY A 172 0.62 30.60 -19.48
C GLY A 172 -0.79 31.10 -19.20
N TYR A 173 -1.74 30.24 -18.80
CA TYR A 173 -3.03 30.71 -18.28
C TYR A 173 -2.88 31.45 -16.95
N THR A 174 -3.92 32.16 -16.55
CA THR A 174 -4.02 32.83 -15.24
C THR A 174 -5.26 32.33 -14.49
N LEU A 175 -5.28 32.48 -13.15
CA LEU A 175 -6.37 31.98 -12.32
C LEU A 175 -7.73 32.60 -12.64
N ASP A 176 -7.75 33.86 -13.07
CA ASP A 176 -8.95 34.54 -13.47
C ASP A 176 -9.47 34.12 -14.87
N GLU A 177 -8.59 33.61 -15.75
CA GLU A 177 -8.97 33.01 -17.03
C GLU A 177 -9.51 31.59 -16.90
N LEU A 178 -9.07 30.87 -15.86
CA LEU A 178 -9.51 29.49 -15.61
C LEU A 178 -10.84 29.49 -14.86
N LYS A 179 -11.68 28.53 -15.24
CA LYS A 179 -12.97 28.29 -14.60
C LYS A 179 -12.84 27.24 -13.52
N ASN A 180 -13.63 27.37 -12.45
CA ASN A 180 -13.77 26.36 -11.42
C ASN A 180 -14.72 25.27 -11.91
N ASP A 181 -14.21 24.05 -12.09
CA ASP A 181 -14.98 22.94 -12.63
C ASP A 181 -16.12 22.49 -11.68
N ILE A 182 -15.93 22.61 -10.36
CA ILE A 182 -16.93 22.21 -9.35
C ILE A 182 -18.22 23.02 -9.50
N THR A 183 -18.09 24.32 -9.77
CA THR A 183 -19.26 25.21 -9.99
C THR A 183 -19.75 25.22 -11.44
N GLY A 184 -19.35 24.28 -12.28
CA GLY A 184 -19.68 24.29 -13.70
C GLY A 184 -19.14 25.49 -14.44
N GLY A 185 -18.11 26.17 -13.92
CA GLY A 185 -17.50 27.35 -14.51
C GLY A 185 -18.20 28.67 -14.23
N ILE A 186 -19.09 28.73 -13.24
CA ILE A 186 -19.76 29.96 -12.80
C ILE A 186 -18.75 30.93 -12.21
N ILE A 187 -17.85 30.44 -11.34
CA ILE A 187 -16.77 31.27 -10.77
C ILE A 187 -15.42 30.97 -11.42
N PRO A 188 -14.48 31.92 -11.46
CA PRO A 188 -13.13 31.69 -11.87
C PRO A 188 -12.34 30.93 -10.79
N ALA A 189 -11.23 30.31 -11.19
CA ALA A 189 -10.32 29.63 -10.28
C ALA A 189 -9.55 30.56 -9.32
N SER A 190 -9.67 31.87 -9.50
CA SER A 190 -9.11 32.91 -8.62
C SER A 190 -9.91 33.12 -7.32
N PHE A 191 -11.10 32.50 -7.18
CA PHE A 191 -11.83 32.49 -5.92
C PHE A 191 -11.16 31.53 -4.94
N GLU A 192 -10.83 32.03 -3.76
CA GLU A 192 -10.25 31.23 -2.67
C GLU A 192 -11.31 30.26 -2.14
N PRO A 193 -11.06 28.95 -2.11
CA PRO A 193 -12.02 27.97 -1.64
C PRO A 193 -12.46 28.20 -0.20
N SER A 194 -13.74 27.96 0.06
CA SER A 194 -14.34 27.91 1.41
C SER A 194 -15.15 26.62 1.53
N ILE A 195 -14.96 25.88 2.60
CA ILE A 195 -15.70 24.63 2.86
C ILE A 195 -16.42 24.71 4.20
N ASP A 196 -17.60 24.10 4.28
CA ASP A 196 -18.47 24.08 5.47
C ASP A 196 -18.60 22.69 6.09
N TYR A 197 -17.66 21.80 5.78
CA TYR A 197 -17.50 20.45 6.30
C TYR A 197 -16.08 20.23 6.81
N VAL A 198 -15.83 19.14 7.45
CA VAL A 198 -14.52 18.76 8.00
C VAL A 198 -14.01 17.51 7.31
N VAL A 199 -12.75 17.55 6.93
CA VAL A 199 -12.04 16.44 6.30
C VAL A 199 -10.95 15.94 7.23
N THR A 200 -10.92 14.64 7.50
CA THR A 200 -9.87 14.01 8.29
C THR A 200 -9.11 12.99 7.45
N LYS A 201 -7.78 13.08 7.45
CA LYS A 201 -6.87 12.11 6.84
C LYS A 201 -6.16 11.34 7.92
N ILE A 202 -6.11 9.99 7.79
CA ILE A 202 -5.33 9.13 8.70
C ILE A 202 -4.34 8.32 7.86
N PRO A 203 -3.03 8.34 8.21
CA PRO A 203 -2.02 7.54 7.53
C PRO A 203 -2.22 6.04 7.77
N ARG A 204 -1.89 5.23 6.76
CA ARG A 204 -1.85 3.76 6.86
C ARG A 204 -0.41 3.28 7.00
N PHE A 205 -0.13 2.54 8.06
CA PHE A 205 1.17 1.93 8.33
C PHE A 205 1.12 0.43 8.12
N ASN A 206 2.30 -0.19 7.90
CA ASN A 206 2.46 -1.65 7.82
C ASN A 206 3.66 -2.14 8.65
N PHE A 207 3.81 -1.66 9.88
CA PHE A 207 4.86 -2.13 10.78
C PHE A 207 4.75 -3.63 11.06
N GLU A 208 3.55 -4.19 10.96
CA GLU A 208 3.31 -5.63 11.08
C GLU A 208 4.08 -6.46 10.03
N LYS A 209 4.48 -5.85 8.91
CA LYS A 209 5.33 -6.47 7.88
C LYS A 209 6.82 -6.41 8.23
N PHE A 210 7.19 -5.58 9.19
CA PHE A 210 8.56 -5.31 9.61
C PHE A 210 8.71 -5.41 11.14
N PRO A 211 8.53 -6.61 11.72
CA PRO A 211 8.47 -6.78 13.19
C PRO A 211 9.78 -6.42 13.91
N GLN A 212 10.88 -6.28 13.15
CA GLN A 212 12.17 -5.84 13.70
C GLN A 212 12.27 -4.30 13.81
N ALA A 213 11.36 -3.55 13.17
CA ALA A 213 11.31 -2.10 13.25
C ALA A 213 10.43 -1.66 14.42
N GLU A 214 10.91 -0.73 15.22
CA GLU A 214 10.10 -0.13 16.27
C GLU A 214 8.98 0.74 15.64
N PRO A 215 7.72 0.61 16.10
CA PRO A 215 6.59 1.39 15.59
C PRO A 215 6.60 2.81 16.20
N ILE A 216 7.69 3.54 15.98
CA ILE A 216 7.86 4.93 16.41
C ILE A 216 7.85 5.83 15.19
N LEU A 217 7.00 6.85 15.22
CA LEU A 217 6.93 7.89 14.21
C LEU A 217 8.02 8.95 14.48
N SER A 218 8.56 9.52 13.41
CA SER A 218 9.67 10.47 13.48
C SER A 218 9.59 11.46 12.31
N THR A 219 10.63 12.25 12.14
CA THR A 219 10.76 13.18 10.99
C THR A 219 10.93 12.45 9.64
N GLN A 220 11.16 11.14 9.63
CA GLN A 220 11.19 10.31 8.42
C GLN A 220 9.84 9.64 8.21
N MET A 221 9.26 9.79 7.02
CA MET A 221 7.97 9.20 6.65
C MET A 221 8.02 7.68 6.57
N LYS A 222 7.10 6.99 7.24
CA LYS A 222 6.98 5.53 7.33
C LYS A 222 5.64 4.99 6.82
N SER A 223 4.65 5.86 6.64
CA SER A 223 3.35 5.48 6.06
C SER A 223 3.49 4.96 4.64
N VAL A 224 2.63 4.03 4.28
CA VAL A 224 2.58 3.40 2.95
C VAL A 224 1.35 3.83 2.14
N GLY A 225 0.36 4.39 2.81
CA GLY A 225 -0.86 4.92 2.23
C GLY A 225 -1.61 5.78 3.23
N GLU A 226 -2.80 6.22 2.85
CA GLU A 226 -3.65 7.04 3.70
C GLU A 226 -5.12 6.87 3.33
N VAL A 227 -6.00 7.22 4.26
CA VAL A 227 -7.44 7.39 4.02
C VAL A 227 -7.82 8.81 4.28
N MET A 228 -8.89 9.25 3.64
CA MET A 228 -9.56 10.51 3.92
C MET A 228 -11.04 10.24 4.12
N ALA A 229 -11.68 11.00 5.00
CA ALA A 229 -13.13 10.99 5.14
C ALA A 229 -13.65 12.42 5.35
N ILE A 230 -14.85 12.64 4.88
CA ILE A 230 -15.55 13.92 4.94
C ILE A 230 -16.77 13.77 5.85
N GLY A 231 -17.00 14.73 6.72
CA GLY A 231 -18.16 14.79 7.61
C GLY A 231 -18.51 16.22 7.97
N ARG A 232 -19.66 16.45 8.58
CA ARG A 232 -20.06 17.81 9.02
C ARG A 232 -19.30 18.25 10.27
N THR A 233 -18.72 17.28 11.01
CA THR A 233 -17.93 17.53 12.21
C THR A 233 -16.64 16.74 12.17
N PHE A 234 -15.67 17.15 12.99
CA PHE A 234 -14.42 16.39 13.16
C PHE A 234 -14.68 14.98 13.67
N GLN A 235 -15.62 14.79 14.62
CA GLN A 235 -15.94 13.48 15.17
C GLN A 235 -16.48 12.53 14.09
N GLU A 236 -17.39 13.01 13.23
CA GLU A 236 -17.93 12.23 12.12
C GLU A 236 -16.83 11.85 11.13
N SER A 237 -16.04 12.82 10.67
CA SER A 237 -14.96 12.56 9.71
C SER A 237 -13.86 11.66 10.27
N LEU A 238 -13.51 11.82 11.58
CA LEU A 238 -12.52 10.97 12.26
C LEU A 238 -12.96 9.51 12.29
N GLN A 239 -14.17 9.23 12.76
CA GLN A 239 -14.68 7.86 12.89
C GLN A 239 -14.88 7.20 11.51
N LYS A 240 -15.33 7.96 10.50
CA LYS A 240 -15.36 7.49 9.09
C LYS A 240 -13.96 7.15 8.58
N ALA A 241 -12.96 7.99 8.84
CA ALA A 241 -11.58 7.72 8.44
C ALA A 241 -11.02 6.46 9.12
N ILE A 242 -11.31 6.26 10.42
CA ILE A 242 -10.86 5.05 11.14
C ILE A 242 -11.38 3.78 10.45
N ARG A 243 -12.69 3.70 10.16
CA ARG A 243 -13.22 2.48 9.52
C ARG A 243 -12.78 2.29 8.07
N GLY A 244 -12.34 3.38 7.42
CA GLY A 244 -11.70 3.33 6.11
C GLY A 244 -10.27 2.79 6.10
N LEU A 245 -9.57 2.71 7.25
CA LEU A 245 -8.17 2.26 7.34
C LEU A 245 -7.95 0.77 7.03
N GLU A 246 -8.99 -0.04 7.01
CA GLU A 246 -8.86 -1.50 6.80
C GLU A 246 -7.94 -2.20 7.83
N THR A 247 -8.04 -1.80 9.10
CA THR A 247 -7.29 -2.38 10.21
C THR A 247 -8.12 -3.31 11.09
N GLY A 248 -9.39 -3.52 10.75
CA GLY A 248 -10.35 -4.27 11.57
C GLY A 248 -10.93 -3.47 12.73
N ARG A 249 -10.67 -2.16 12.77
CA ARG A 249 -11.22 -1.22 13.76
C ARG A 249 -12.33 -0.41 13.11
N ASP A 250 -13.46 -0.28 13.81
CA ASP A 250 -14.66 0.40 13.34
C ASP A 250 -14.97 1.71 14.08
N GLY A 251 -14.05 2.13 14.94
CA GLY A 251 -14.09 3.35 15.75
C GLY A 251 -12.88 3.42 16.69
N LEU A 252 -13.09 4.07 17.83
CA LEU A 252 -12.10 4.14 18.91
C LEU A 252 -12.10 2.85 19.73
N ASN A 253 -11.88 1.69 19.10
CA ASN A 253 -11.85 0.39 19.75
C ASN A 253 -10.77 0.33 20.84
N GLU A 254 -11.06 -0.38 21.91
CA GLU A 254 -10.13 -0.61 23.00
C GLU A 254 -8.96 -1.48 22.51
N ILE A 255 -7.74 -1.03 22.79
CA ILE A 255 -6.49 -1.77 22.49
C ILE A 255 -5.67 -2.06 23.74
N TYR A 256 -6.05 -1.43 24.85
CA TYR A 256 -5.44 -1.63 26.16
C TYR A 256 -6.35 -2.49 27.04
N ASN A 257 -5.78 -3.51 27.68
CA ASN A 257 -6.53 -4.36 28.61
C ASN A 257 -6.66 -3.67 29.97
N HIS A 258 -7.82 -3.10 30.25
CA HIS A 258 -8.07 -2.34 31.47
C HIS A 258 -8.11 -3.21 32.76
N ASP A 259 -8.34 -4.53 32.63
CA ASP A 259 -8.40 -5.44 33.79
C ASP A 259 -7.03 -5.91 34.27
N GLU A 260 -6.06 -5.99 33.37
CA GLU A 260 -4.73 -6.52 33.63
C GLU A 260 -3.61 -5.50 33.38
N GLY A 261 -3.96 -4.35 32.78
CA GLY A 261 -3.00 -3.38 32.29
C GLY A 261 -2.38 -2.48 33.35
N ASP A 262 -1.12 -2.12 33.14
CA ASP A 262 -0.39 -1.14 33.97
C ASP A 262 -0.66 0.27 33.47
N LEU A 263 -1.18 1.14 34.32
CA LEU A 263 -1.45 2.54 34.00
C LEU A 263 -0.17 3.31 33.58
N GLU A 264 0.98 2.93 34.11
CA GLU A 264 2.25 3.56 33.70
C GLU A 264 2.65 3.15 32.27
N PHE A 265 2.38 1.94 31.86
CA PHE A 265 2.51 1.52 30.46
C PHE A 265 1.60 2.36 29.55
N LEU A 266 0.34 2.54 29.92
CA LEU A 266 -0.61 3.34 29.14
C LEU A 266 -0.15 4.80 29.00
N LYS A 267 0.35 5.41 30.08
CA LYS A 267 0.94 6.77 30.02
C LYS A 267 2.14 6.86 29.08
N GLN A 268 2.99 5.83 29.08
CA GLN A 268 4.14 5.78 28.16
C GLN A 268 3.69 5.69 26.70
N GLU A 269 2.69 4.86 26.40
CA GLU A 269 2.16 4.72 25.02
C GLU A 269 1.42 6.00 24.55
N VAL A 270 0.73 6.71 25.45
CA VAL A 270 0.15 8.05 25.16
C VAL A 270 1.24 9.07 24.81
N ALA A 271 2.36 9.05 25.54
CA ALA A 271 3.48 9.97 25.29
C ALA A 271 4.27 9.62 24.03
N LYS A 272 4.24 8.36 23.62
CA LYS A 272 4.99 7.84 22.48
C LYS A 272 4.31 8.20 21.16
N ALA A 273 5.06 8.75 20.21
CA ALA A 273 4.61 8.97 18.85
C ALA A 273 4.52 7.61 18.13
N SER A 274 3.35 6.99 18.11
CA SER A 274 3.13 5.68 17.50
C SER A 274 1.91 5.68 16.56
N PRO A 275 1.80 4.73 15.62
CA PRO A 275 0.61 4.56 14.77
C PRO A 275 -0.69 4.37 15.57
N ASP A 276 -0.59 3.77 16.76
CA ASP A 276 -1.74 3.44 17.60
C ASP A 276 -2.04 4.51 18.66
N ARG A 277 -1.31 5.62 18.70
CA ARG A 277 -1.47 6.67 19.73
C ARG A 277 -2.90 7.18 19.86
N LEU A 278 -3.65 7.33 18.74
CA LEU A 278 -5.05 7.76 18.77
C LEU A 278 -5.90 6.87 19.68
N TRP A 279 -5.73 5.57 19.60
CA TRP A 279 -6.48 4.60 20.43
C TRP A 279 -6.00 4.60 21.87
N TYR A 280 -4.69 4.78 22.12
CA TYR A 280 -4.17 4.95 23.48
C TYR A 280 -4.65 6.24 24.14
N LEU A 281 -4.87 7.34 23.37
CA LEU A 281 -5.52 8.56 23.89
C LEU A 281 -6.94 8.25 24.38
N ALA A 282 -7.73 7.51 23.59
CA ALA A 282 -9.08 7.10 23.98
C ALA A 282 -9.08 6.17 25.21
N ASP A 283 -8.15 5.19 25.23
CA ASP A 283 -8.03 4.26 26.36
C ASP A 283 -7.56 4.95 27.64
N ALA A 284 -6.70 5.95 27.55
CA ALA A 284 -6.29 6.76 28.72
C ALA A 284 -7.49 7.50 29.33
N LEU A 285 -8.38 8.06 28.49
CA LEU A 285 -9.60 8.71 28.96
C LEU A 285 -10.59 7.69 29.56
N ARG A 286 -10.70 6.48 28.98
CA ARG A 286 -11.48 5.38 29.56
C ARG A 286 -10.94 4.91 30.92
N ALA A 287 -9.61 4.91 31.07
CA ALA A 287 -8.93 4.56 32.31
C ALA A 287 -9.02 5.66 33.40
N GLY A 288 -9.64 6.81 33.08
CA GLY A 288 -9.89 7.89 34.04
C GLY A 288 -8.82 8.98 34.11
N LEU A 289 -7.86 9.03 33.17
CA LEU A 289 -7.02 10.21 33.02
C LEU A 289 -7.89 11.37 32.54
N ASN A 290 -7.66 12.55 33.10
CA ASN A 290 -8.36 13.75 32.63
C ASN A 290 -7.68 14.30 31.35
N GLU A 291 -8.37 15.21 30.69
CA GLU A 291 -7.91 15.81 29.41
C GLU A 291 -6.58 16.56 29.57
N GLU A 292 -6.32 17.18 30.73
CA GLU A 292 -5.07 17.90 31.04
C GLU A 292 -3.89 16.92 31.19
N ASP A 293 -4.09 15.78 31.85
CA ASP A 293 -3.08 14.73 31.97
C ASP A 293 -2.72 14.17 30.57
N VAL A 294 -3.73 13.91 29.74
CA VAL A 294 -3.53 13.41 28.39
C VAL A 294 -2.79 14.44 27.52
N PHE A 295 -3.13 15.72 27.62
CA PHE A 295 -2.39 16.81 26.96
C PHE A 295 -0.93 16.87 27.41
N ASN A 296 -0.70 16.83 28.73
CA ASN A 296 0.66 16.91 29.26
C ASN A 296 1.56 15.78 28.78
N LEU A 297 1.00 14.59 28.58
CA LEU A 297 1.71 13.42 28.05
C LEU A 297 1.92 13.48 26.53
N SER A 298 0.87 13.73 25.78
CA SER A 298 0.84 13.59 24.31
C SER A 298 1.24 14.86 23.56
N LYS A 299 1.02 16.03 24.18
CA LYS A 299 1.11 17.36 23.56
C LYS A 299 0.14 17.56 22.36
N VAL A 300 -0.83 16.70 22.20
CA VAL A 300 -1.94 16.87 21.25
C VAL A 300 -2.81 18.04 21.73
N ASP A 301 -3.24 18.92 20.80
CA ASP A 301 -4.02 20.09 21.17
C ASP A 301 -5.27 19.71 21.99
N PRO A 302 -5.57 20.42 23.09
CA PRO A 302 -6.72 20.13 23.96
C PRO A 302 -8.04 20.05 23.22
N TRP A 303 -8.22 20.80 22.12
CA TRP A 303 -9.45 20.75 21.33
C TRP A 303 -9.70 19.33 20.77
N PHE A 304 -8.67 18.69 20.22
CA PHE A 304 -8.79 17.31 19.71
C PHE A 304 -9.04 16.31 20.84
N ILE A 305 -8.35 16.50 21.99
CA ILE A 305 -8.56 15.65 23.18
C ILE A 305 -9.99 15.72 23.66
N TYR A 306 -10.59 16.93 23.69
CA TYR A 306 -11.99 17.11 24.05
C TYR A 306 -12.95 16.39 23.08
N GLN A 307 -12.69 16.41 21.78
CA GLN A 307 -13.49 15.70 20.79
C GLN A 307 -13.44 14.18 21.03
N ILE A 308 -12.25 13.65 21.32
CA ILE A 308 -12.06 12.22 21.63
C ILE A 308 -12.74 11.88 22.97
N SER A 309 -12.59 12.74 23.99
CA SER A 309 -13.23 12.56 25.31
C SER A 309 -14.76 12.51 25.21
N ASP A 310 -15.35 13.35 24.36
CA ASP A 310 -16.80 13.35 24.12
C ASP A 310 -17.28 12.04 23.46
N LEU A 311 -16.51 11.52 22.47
CA LEU A 311 -16.80 10.21 21.89
C LEU A 311 -16.71 9.08 22.92
N VAL A 312 -15.66 9.07 23.74
CA VAL A 312 -15.50 8.07 24.81
C VAL A 312 -16.63 8.12 25.82
N LYS A 313 -17.10 9.32 26.20
CA LYS A 313 -18.25 9.49 27.09
C LYS A 313 -19.53 8.93 26.47
N GLU A 314 -19.77 9.16 25.18
CA GLU A 314 -20.91 8.57 24.46
C GLU A 314 -20.85 7.04 24.43
N GLU A 315 -19.69 6.46 24.19
CA GLU A 315 -19.53 4.99 24.25
C GLU A 315 -19.85 4.44 25.63
N GLN A 316 -19.39 5.10 26.69
CA GLN A 316 -19.68 4.69 28.07
C GLN A 316 -21.17 4.78 28.43
N GLU A 317 -21.93 5.68 27.79
CA GLU A 317 -23.38 5.73 27.90
C GLU A 317 -24.04 4.58 27.15
N VAL A 318 -23.64 4.34 25.90
CA VAL A 318 -24.20 3.28 25.05
C VAL A 318 -23.97 1.90 25.65
N LEU A 319 -22.81 1.65 26.27
CA LEU A 319 -22.50 0.39 26.98
C LEU A 319 -23.53 0.05 28.09
N LYS A 320 -24.28 1.02 28.60
CA LYS A 320 -25.28 0.82 29.65
C LYS A 320 -26.68 0.65 29.08
N MET A 321 -26.86 0.75 27.78
CA MET A 321 -28.16 0.70 27.09
C MET A 321 -28.37 -0.67 26.46
N ALA A 322 -29.65 -1.01 26.24
CA ALA A 322 -30.04 -2.08 25.33
C ALA A 322 -30.44 -1.48 23.98
N LEU A 323 -30.42 -2.28 22.92
CA LEU A 323 -30.83 -1.84 21.57
C LEU A 323 -32.25 -1.26 21.53
N SER A 324 -33.17 -1.78 22.40
CA SER A 324 -34.52 -1.29 22.57
C SER A 324 -34.63 0.13 23.11
N ASP A 325 -33.61 0.59 23.84
CA ASP A 325 -33.59 1.89 24.51
C ASP A 325 -33.19 3.03 23.54
N LEU A 326 -32.67 2.66 22.36
CA LEU A 326 -32.34 3.63 21.32
C LEU A 326 -33.63 4.13 20.66
N ASP A 327 -33.93 5.40 20.85
CA ASP A 327 -34.95 6.14 20.11
C ASP A 327 -34.33 6.85 18.88
N GLN A 328 -35.15 7.52 18.10
CA GLN A 328 -34.74 8.23 16.89
C GLN A 328 -33.73 9.33 17.20
N GLU A 329 -33.91 10.10 18.26
CA GLU A 329 -33.05 11.23 18.61
C GLU A 329 -31.63 10.75 19.02
N LYS A 330 -31.58 9.74 19.91
CA LYS A 330 -30.29 9.16 20.35
C LYS A 330 -29.57 8.46 19.19
N MET A 331 -30.29 7.67 18.38
CA MET A 331 -29.71 7.04 17.19
C MET A 331 -29.14 8.09 16.22
N LEU A 332 -29.92 9.14 15.91
CA LEU A 332 -29.48 10.22 15.03
C LEU A 332 -28.26 10.96 15.61
N SER A 333 -28.23 11.23 16.90
CA SER A 333 -27.10 11.86 17.59
C SER A 333 -25.83 11.03 17.47
N LEU A 334 -25.91 9.71 17.71
CA LEU A 334 -24.77 8.80 17.57
C LEU A 334 -24.25 8.75 16.13
N LYS A 335 -25.15 8.66 15.15
CA LYS A 335 -24.77 8.63 13.73
C LYS A 335 -24.14 9.96 13.29
N LYS A 336 -24.61 11.11 13.78
CA LYS A 336 -23.98 12.42 13.53
C LYS A 336 -22.58 12.54 14.11
N LYS A 337 -22.27 11.82 15.18
CA LYS A 337 -20.92 11.70 15.74
C LYS A 337 -20.05 10.67 15.00
N GLY A 338 -20.58 9.97 14.01
CA GLY A 338 -19.84 9.05 13.13
C GLY A 338 -19.79 7.60 13.60
N PHE A 339 -20.52 7.20 14.64
CA PHE A 339 -20.61 5.81 15.07
C PHE A 339 -21.15 4.90 13.95
N SER A 340 -20.40 3.86 13.60
CA SER A 340 -20.83 2.83 12.65
C SER A 340 -21.86 1.89 13.27
N ASP A 341 -22.68 1.25 12.43
CA ASP A 341 -23.58 0.18 12.89
C ASP A 341 -22.78 -0.95 13.56
N SER A 342 -21.61 -1.29 13.05
CA SER A 342 -20.67 -2.28 13.61
C SER A 342 -20.17 -1.88 15.01
N ARG A 343 -19.71 -0.61 15.20
CA ARG A 343 -19.26 -0.15 16.52
C ARG A 343 -20.40 -0.15 17.54
N LEU A 344 -21.59 0.31 17.14
CA LEU A 344 -22.76 0.28 18.00
C LEU A 344 -23.16 -1.16 18.36
N ALA A 345 -23.08 -2.10 17.41
CA ALA A 345 -23.34 -3.51 17.67
C ALA A 345 -22.37 -4.09 18.71
N THR A 346 -21.08 -3.78 18.61
CA THR A 346 -20.07 -4.17 19.59
C THR A 346 -20.39 -3.61 20.98
N LEU A 347 -20.70 -2.33 21.09
CA LEU A 347 -21.01 -1.67 22.36
C LEU A 347 -22.31 -2.21 22.99
N LEU A 348 -23.33 -2.49 22.18
CA LEU A 348 -24.61 -3.01 22.61
C LEU A 348 -24.65 -4.55 22.77
N GLN A 349 -23.57 -5.25 22.37
CA GLN A 349 -23.46 -6.71 22.37
C GLN A 349 -24.57 -7.41 21.56
N VAL A 350 -24.84 -6.89 20.35
CA VAL A 350 -25.80 -7.42 19.38
C VAL A 350 -25.14 -7.58 18.00
N ASP A 351 -25.82 -8.18 17.03
CA ASP A 351 -25.33 -8.25 15.65
C ASP A 351 -25.47 -6.89 14.92
N GLU A 352 -24.55 -6.59 14.00
CA GLU A 352 -24.59 -5.37 13.18
C GLU A 352 -25.92 -5.24 12.41
N LEU A 353 -26.45 -6.37 11.92
CA LEU A 353 -27.74 -6.40 11.22
C LEU A 353 -28.89 -5.91 12.11
N ASP A 354 -28.86 -6.21 13.42
CA ASP A 354 -29.88 -5.74 14.35
C ASP A 354 -29.85 -4.22 14.52
N VAL A 355 -28.65 -3.64 14.63
CA VAL A 355 -28.46 -2.18 14.68
C VAL A 355 -28.95 -1.53 13.39
N ARG A 356 -28.60 -2.08 12.22
CA ARG A 356 -29.04 -1.60 10.91
C ARG A 356 -30.56 -1.63 10.78
N ASN A 357 -31.19 -2.73 11.19
CA ASN A 357 -32.63 -2.87 11.17
C ASN A 357 -33.32 -1.87 12.11
N LYS A 358 -32.80 -1.71 13.32
CA LYS A 358 -33.28 -0.72 14.28
C LYS A 358 -33.20 0.71 13.75
N ARG A 359 -32.06 1.06 13.13
CA ARG A 359 -31.85 2.37 12.51
C ARG A 359 -32.86 2.64 11.39
N LYS A 360 -33.13 1.64 10.53
CA LYS A 360 -34.13 1.73 9.47
C LYS A 360 -35.58 1.86 10.06
N GLU A 361 -35.91 1.11 11.09
CA GLU A 361 -37.17 1.19 11.80
C GLU A 361 -37.40 2.60 12.37
N LEU A 362 -36.37 3.23 12.89
CA LEU A 362 -36.38 4.60 13.42
C LEU A 362 -36.32 5.68 12.31
N ASN A 363 -36.28 5.31 11.03
CA ASN A 363 -36.14 6.22 9.88
C ASN A 363 -34.89 7.09 9.97
N VAL A 364 -33.80 6.57 10.49
CA VAL A 364 -32.50 7.21 10.53
C VAL A 364 -31.64 6.65 9.38
N SER A 365 -31.46 7.43 8.31
CA SER A 365 -30.69 7.07 7.12
C SER A 365 -29.75 8.20 6.76
N PRO A 366 -28.55 7.89 6.21
CA PRO A 366 -27.67 8.94 5.74
C PRO A 366 -28.25 9.65 4.52
N VAL A 367 -27.89 10.90 4.38
CA VAL A 367 -28.04 11.70 3.17
C VAL A 367 -26.67 11.94 2.56
N PHE A 368 -26.64 12.36 1.30
CA PHE A 368 -25.39 12.61 0.60
C PHE A 368 -25.31 14.08 0.21
N LYS A 369 -24.21 14.73 0.63
CA LYS A 369 -23.88 16.12 0.34
C LYS A 369 -22.80 16.19 -0.75
N ARG A 370 -22.79 17.26 -1.51
CA ARG A 370 -21.75 17.50 -2.51
C ARG A 370 -20.54 18.14 -1.89
N VAL A 371 -19.36 17.72 -2.38
CA VAL A 371 -18.12 18.44 -2.14
C VAL A 371 -18.16 19.74 -2.93
N ASP A 372 -17.91 20.84 -2.27
CA ASP A 372 -18.13 22.18 -2.81
C ASP A 372 -16.97 23.12 -2.41
N THR A 373 -16.48 23.89 -3.37
CA THR A 373 -15.39 24.84 -3.18
C THR A 373 -15.85 26.19 -2.64
N CYS A 374 -17.14 26.42 -2.46
CA CYS A 374 -17.69 27.74 -2.12
C CYS A 374 -18.76 27.70 -1.03
N ALA A 375 -18.78 26.66 -0.20
CA ALA A 375 -19.69 26.52 0.93
C ALA A 375 -21.17 26.82 0.58
N ALA A 376 -21.64 26.22 -0.54
CA ALA A 376 -22.98 26.39 -1.10
C ALA A 376 -23.36 27.83 -1.51
N GLU A 377 -22.42 28.77 -1.58
CA GLU A 377 -22.69 30.12 -2.10
C GLU A 377 -23.06 30.10 -3.59
N PHE A 378 -22.54 29.16 -4.36
CA PHE A 378 -22.91 28.88 -5.75
C PHE A 378 -23.30 27.41 -5.91
N GLU A 379 -24.16 27.12 -6.89
CA GLU A 379 -24.58 25.75 -7.16
C GLU A 379 -23.41 24.90 -7.65
N SER A 380 -23.15 23.77 -6.98
CA SER A 380 -22.21 22.76 -7.43
C SER A 380 -22.86 21.81 -8.43
N SER A 381 -22.26 21.66 -9.60
CA SER A 381 -22.75 20.75 -10.65
C SER A 381 -22.08 19.37 -10.60
N THR A 382 -21.01 19.21 -9.84
CA THR A 382 -20.21 17.98 -9.81
C THR A 382 -20.83 16.94 -8.88
N ALA A 383 -21.01 15.72 -9.35
CA ALA A 383 -21.50 14.61 -8.54
C ALA A 383 -20.35 13.95 -7.74
N TYR A 384 -19.67 14.75 -6.93
CA TYR A 384 -18.66 14.35 -5.97
C TYR A 384 -19.25 14.49 -4.57
N MET A 385 -19.45 13.38 -3.86
CA MET A 385 -20.35 13.29 -2.72
C MET A 385 -19.75 12.59 -1.52
N TYR A 386 -20.24 12.95 -0.33
CA TYR A 386 -19.98 12.28 0.93
C TYR A 386 -21.28 12.10 1.72
N SER A 387 -21.34 11.08 2.57
CA SER A 387 -22.50 10.82 3.42
C SER A 387 -22.45 11.65 4.70
N THR A 388 -23.61 11.98 5.23
CA THR A 388 -23.82 12.55 6.57
C THR A 388 -25.26 12.31 7.03
N TYR A 389 -25.60 12.72 8.27
CA TYR A 389 -26.93 12.55 8.83
C TYR A 389 -27.61 13.92 9.03
N GLU A 390 -28.17 14.45 7.96
CA GLU A 390 -28.91 15.72 7.88
C GLU A 390 -30.27 15.54 7.20
N ASP A 391 -31.00 16.63 6.96
CA ASP A 391 -32.37 16.56 6.43
C ASP A 391 -32.41 16.50 4.89
N GLU A 392 -31.41 17.05 4.20
CA GLU A 392 -31.42 17.22 2.74
C GLU A 392 -30.37 16.35 2.05
N CYS A 393 -30.80 15.63 1.01
CA CYS A 393 -29.91 14.83 0.14
C CYS A 393 -29.69 15.55 -1.20
N GLU A 394 -28.42 15.80 -1.55
CA GLU A 394 -28.02 16.52 -2.78
C GLU A 394 -27.61 15.57 -3.92
N SER A 395 -27.70 14.25 -3.72
CA SER A 395 -27.22 13.29 -4.72
C SER A 395 -28.03 13.34 -6.03
N LEU A 396 -29.35 13.46 -5.99
CA LEU A 396 -30.22 13.50 -7.17
C LEU A 396 -29.90 12.39 -8.19
N PRO A 397 -30.17 11.10 -7.86
CA PRO A 397 -29.87 9.99 -8.76
C PRO A 397 -30.60 10.08 -10.10
N SER A 398 -29.94 9.74 -11.18
CA SER A 398 -30.52 9.66 -12.51
C SER A 398 -31.35 8.38 -12.70
N SER A 399 -32.09 8.29 -13.82
CA SER A 399 -32.76 7.07 -14.28
C SER A 399 -31.94 6.27 -15.31
N ASN A 400 -30.69 6.66 -15.55
CA ASN A 400 -29.83 5.97 -16.51
C ASN A 400 -29.46 4.56 -15.99
N LYS A 401 -29.01 3.70 -16.91
CA LYS A 401 -28.37 2.45 -16.51
C LYS A 401 -27.02 2.74 -15.82
N LYS A 402 -26.82 2.17 -14.65
CA LYS A 402 -25.69 2.50 -13.80
C LYS A 402 -24.84 1.28 -13.45
N ILE A 403 -23.53 1.44 -13.51
CA ILE A 403 -22.58 0.47 -12.96
C ILE A 403 -21.76 1.12 -11.87
N MET A 404 -21.73 0.48 -10.69
CA MET A 404 -20.91 0.89 -9.56
C MET A 404 -19.61 0.11 -9.56
N VAL A 405 -18.48 0.80 -9.32
CA VAL A 405 -17.15 0.21 -9.13
C VAL A 405 -16.70 0.50 -7.71
N LEU A 406 -16.37 -0.54 -6.95
CA LEU A 406 -15.82 -0.38 -5.60
C LEU A 406 -14.30 -0.33 -5.67
N GLY A 407 -13.73 0.73 -5.10
CA GLY A 407 -12.29 0.96 -5.04
C GLY A 407 -11.56 0.09 -4.03
N GLY A 408 -10.24 0.26 -3.95
CA GLY A 408 -9.36 -0.56 -3.11
C GLY A 408 -9.17 -0.06 -1.67
N GLY A 409 -9.72 1.10 -1.31
CA GLY A 409 -9.38 1.73 -0.03
C GLY A 409 -7.93 2.23 0.02
N PRO A 410 -7.30 2.31 1.20
CA PRO A 410 -5.95 2.81 1.36
C PRO A 410 -4.91 1.91 0.71
N ASN A 411 -3.87 2.53 0.15
CA ASN A 411 -2.68 1.79 -0.26
C ASN A 411 -2.05 1.10 0.95
N ARG A 412 -1.64 -0.15 0.76
CA ARG A 412 -0.92 -0.94 1.75
C ARG A 412 -0.07 -2.00 1.06
N ILE A 413 0.88 -2.56 1.77
CA ILE A 413 1.66 -3.69 1.23
C ILE A 413 0.70 -4.85 0.92
N GLY A 414 0.69 -5.30 -0.32
CA GLY A 414 -0.21 -6.32 -0.85
C GLY A 414 -1.45 -5.77 -1.58
N GLN A 415 -1.77 -4.48 -1.43
CA GLN A 415 -2.88 -3.83 -2.14
C GLN A 415 -2.52 -2.38 -2.48
N GLY A 416 -1.85 -2.21 -3.61
CA GLY A 416 -1.35 -0.92 -4.08
C GLY A 416 -2.21 -0.28 -5.16
N ILE A 417 -1.62 0.71 -5.83
CA ILE A 417 -2.24 1.53 -6.88
C ILE A 417 -2.62 0.71 -8.14
N GLU A 418 -2.10 -0.50 -8.28
CA GLU A 418 -2.38 -1.41 -9.39
C GLU A 418 -3.87 -1.78 -9.45
N PHE A 419 -4.52 -1.89 -8.30
CA PHE A 419 -5.96 -2.12 -8.22
C PHE A 419 -6.76 -0.87 -8.56
N ASP A 420 -6.27 0.31 -8.19
CA ASP A 420 -6.88 1.57 -8.59
C ASP A 420 -6.86 1.75 -10.12
N TYR A 421 -5.75 1.41 -10.77
CA TYR A 421 -5.67 1.34 -12.24
C TYR A 421 -6.80 0.50 -12.82
N CYS A 422 -7.08 -0.68 -12.26
CA CYS A 422 -8.16 -1.54 -12.72
C CYS A 422 -9.54 -0.86 -12.54
N CYS A 423 -9.79 -0.25 -11.39
CA CYS A 423 -11.04 0.46 -11.09
C CYS A 423 -11.27 1.64 -12.05
N VAL A 424 -10.23 2.44 -12.31
CA VAL A 424 -10.28 3.57 -13.26
C VAL A 424 -10.62 3.07 -14.66
N HIS A 425 -9.93 2.01 -15.14
CA HIS A 425 -10.18 1.46 -16.46
C HIS A 425 -11.54 0.77 -16.57
N ALA A 426 -12.07 0.20 -15.49
CA ALA A 426 -13.45 -0.29 -15.45
C ALA A 426 -14.43 0.87 -15.63
N SER A 427 -14.28 1.96 -14.86
CA SER A 427 -15.14 3.13 -14.97
C SER A 427 -15.12 3.71 -16.39
N ILE A 428 -13.93 3.91 -16.96
CA ILE A 428 -13.78 4.44 -18.32
C ILE A 428 -14.46 3.51 -19.34
N SER A 429 -14.23 2.19 -19.27
CA SER A 429 -14.80 1.26 -20.25
C SER A 429 -16.32 1.16 -20.14
N MET A 430 -16.88 1.21 -18.94
CA MET A 430 -18.33 1.20 -18.75
C MET A 430 -18.99 2.48 -19.28
N ARG A 431 -18.32 3.62 -19.12
CA ARG A 431 -18.79 4.88 -19.74
C ARG A 431 -18.72 4.82 -21.26
N GLU A 432 -17.68 4.23 -21.84
CA GLU A 432 -17.56 3.96 -23.29
C GLU A 432 -18.72 3.10 -23.83
N GLU A 433 -19.24 2.18 -22.99
CA GLU A 433 -20.41 1.33 -23.32
C GLU A 433 -21.77 1.97 -23.00
N GLY A 434 -21.79 3.24 -22.57
CA GLY A 434 -23.00 4.02 -22.37
C GLY A 434 -23.67 3.86 -20.99
N TYR A 435 -22.97 3.32 -20.01
CA TYR A 435 -23.42 3.29 -18.62
C TYR A 435 -23.02 4.56 -17.87
N GLU A 436 -23.87 5.04 -16.98
CA GLU A 436 -23.46 6.00 -15.96
C GLU A 436 -22.64 5.29 -14.90
N THR A 437 -21.44 5.77 -14.62
CA THR A 437 -20.50 5.11 -13.72
C THR A 437 -20.51 5.74 -12.34
N ILE A 438 -20.54 4.89 -11.31
CA ILE A 438 -20.45 5.28 -9.92
C ILE A 438 -19.17 4.71 -9.34
N MET A 439 -18.31 5.57 -8.77
CA MET A 439 -17.12 5.16 -8.03
C MET A 439 -17.35 5.33 -6.53
N VAL A 440 -16.94 4.34 -5.74
CA VAL A 440 -16.89 4.43 -4.27
C VAL A 440 -15.48 4.12 -3.81
N ASN A 441 -14.81 5.07 -3.17
CA ASN A 441 -13.47 4.89 -2.61
C ASN A 441 -13.17 5.96 -1.55
N CYS A 442 -12.18 5.69 -0.66
CA CYS A 442 -11.77 6.60 0.42
C CYS A 442 -10.27 6.95 0.42
N ASN A 443 -9.58 6.66 -0.67
CA ASN A 443 -8.14 6.92 -0.79
C ASN A 443 -7.89 8.23 -1.55
N PRO A 444 -7.35 9.29 -0.90
CA PRO A 444 -7.12 10.58 -1.58
C PRO A 444 -5.95 10.55 -2.57
N GLU A 445 -5.08 9.54 -2.50
CA GLU A 445 -3.89 9.42 -3.35
C GLU A 445 -4.17 8.71 -4.69
N THR A 446 -5.42 8.34 -4.98
CA THR A 446 -5.79 7.53 -6.15
C THR A 446 -6.50 8.35 -7.23
N VAL A 447 -6.34 7.90 -8.49
CA VAL A 447 -7.00 8.50 -9.65
C VAL A 447 -8.49 8.18 -9.67
N SER A 448 -8.92 7.04 -9.13
CA SER A 448 -10.34 6.68 -9.05
C SER A 448 -11.16 7.70 -8.26
N THR A 449 -10.53 8.43 -7.34
CA THR A 449 -11.16 9.49 -6.55
C THR A 449 -11.04 10.89 -7.17
N ASP A 450 -10.59 11.00 -8.41
CA ASP A 450 -10.74 12.23 -9.19
C ASP A 450 -12.17 12.32 -9.71
N TYR A 451 -12.83 13.46 -9.48
CA TYR A 451 -14.28 13.65 -9.77
C TYR A 451 -14.62 13.56 -11.26
N ASP A 452 -13.65 13.60 -12.16
CA ASP A 452 -13.82 13.52 -13.61
C ASP A 452 -13.58 12.13 -14.21
N VAL A 453 -13.20 11.14 -13.38
CA VAL A 453 -12.98 9.75 -13.80
C VAL A 453 -14.29 8.96 -13.92
N SER A 454 -15.23 9.16 -12.99
CA SER A 454 -16.58 8.56 -13.01
C SER A 454 -17.64 9.66 -13.16
N ASP A 455 -18.86 9.28 -13.54
CA ASP A 455 -19.97 10.24 -13.61
C ASP A 455 -20.44 10.67 -12.23
N ARG A 456 -20.28 9.77 -11.24
CA ARG A 456 -20.64 9.98 -9.84
C ARG A 456 -19.54 9.40 -8.95
N LEU A 457 -19.06 10.20 -8.01
CA LEU A 457 -18.06 9.78 -7.02
C LEU A 457 -18.63 9.90 -5.62
N TYR A 458 -18.61 8.79 -4.87
CA TYR A 458 -18.89 8.75 -3.44
C TYR A 458 -17.57 8.54 -2.69
N PHE A 459 -17.12 9.57 -1.98
CA PHE A 459 -15.91 9.50 -1.18
C PHE A 459 -16.25 8.92 0.20
N GLU A 460 -16.27 7.59 0.26
CA GLU A 460 -16.75 6.85 1.43
C GLU A 460 -15.88 5.62 1.72
N PRO A 461 -15.85 5.17 2.98
CA PRO A 461 -15.27 3.87 3.33
C PRO A 461 -15.92 2.72 2.56
N ILE A 462 -15.14 1.69 2.26
CA ILE A 462 -15.63 0.48 1.59
C ILE A 462 -16.11 -0.52 2.67
N THR A 463 -17.17 -0.16 3.37
CA THR A 463 -17.85 -1.02 4.36
C THR A 463 -19.24 -1.41 3.89
N ALA A 464 -19.83 -2.46 4.48
CA ALA A 464 -21.18 -2.88 4.13
C ALA A 464 -22.21 -1.79 4.40
N GLU A 465 -22.11 -1.09 5.54
CA GLU A 465 -22.99 0.02 5.91
C GLU A 465 -22.97 1.13 4.85
N ASP A 466 -21.77 1.62 4.51
CA ASP A 466 -21.61 2.77 3.62
C ASP A 466 -22.00 2.40 2.17
N VAL A 467 -21.55 1.22 1.66
CA VAL A 467 -21.85 0.77 0.30
C VAL A 467 -23.36 0.47 0.12
N LEU A 468 -23.99 -0.21 1.08
CA LEU A 468 -25.44 -0.49 1.01
C LEU A 468 -26.28 0.79 1.01
N ALA A 469 -25.88 1.81 1.79
CA ALA A 469 -26.57 3.11 1.78
C ALA A 469 -26.52 3.77 0.39
N ILE A 470 -25.37 3.67 -0.30
CA ILE A 470 -25.21 4.20 -1.66
C ILE A 470 -26.04 3.36 -2.67
N THR A 471 -26.00 2.03 -2.55
CA THR A 471 -26.76 1.14 -3.45
C THR A 471 -28.27 1.29 -3.30
N GLU A 472 -28.76 1.51 -2.09
CA GLU A 472 -30.18 1.78 -1.81
C GLU A 472 -30.65 3.08 -2.48
N LEU A 473 -29.79 4.10 -2.50
CA LEU A 473 -30.09 5.39 -3.13
C LEU A 473 -29.96 5.32 -4.66
N GLU A 474 -28.82 4.84 -5.16
CA GLU A 474 -28.47 4.88 -6.58
C GLU A 474 -29.13 3.78 -7.41
N LYS A 475 -29.42 2.63 -6.81
CA LYS A 475 -29.98 1.44 -7.45
C LYS A 475 -29.23 1.04 -8.73
N PRO A 476 -27.93 0.74 -8.64
CA PRO A 476 -27.13 0.38 -9.79
C PRO A 476 -27.64 -0.92 -10.42
N ASP A 477 -27.53 -1.04 -11.76
CA ASP A 477 -27.82 -2.27 -12.51
C ASP A 477 -26.79 -3.37 -12.21
N GLY A 478 -25.60 -2.98 -11.70
CA GLY A 478 -24.57 -3.89 -11.29
C GLY A 478 -23.44 -3.26 -10.52
N VAL A 479 -22.76 -4.08 -9.71
CA VAL A 479 -21.61 -3.66 -8.90
C VAL A 479 -20.39 -4.53 -9.23
N ILE A 480 -19.26 -3.89 -9.57
CA ILE A 480 -17.97 -4.55 -9.81
C ILE A 480 -17.19 -4.55 -8.49
N VAL A 481 -16.98 -5.73 -7.91
CA VAL A 481 -16.23 -5.94 -6.67
C VAL A 481 -14.83 -6.52 -6.90
N GLN A 482 -14.52 -7.05 -8.07
CA GLN A 482 -13.33 -7.83 -8.37
C GLN A 482 -12.10 -6.97 -8.70
N TYR A 483 -12.23 -5.65 -8.81
CA TYR A 483 -11.15 -4.78 -9.28
C TYR A 483 -10.43 -4.01 -8.17
N GLY A 484 -11.09 -3.76 -7.05
CA GLY A 484 -10.53 -3.06 -5.91
C GLY A 484 -9.68 -3.93 -4.96
N GLY A 485 -9.26 -5.11 -5.38
CA GLY A 485 -8.52 -6.05 -4.53
C GLY A 485 -9.41 -6.71 -3.48
N GLN A 486 -8.83 -7.08 -2.35
CA GLN A 486 -9.55 -7.82 -1.30
C GLN A 486 -10.59 -6.99 -0.54
N THR A 487 -10.44 -5.66 -0.49
CA THR A 487 -11.36 -4.80 0.26
C THR A 487 -12.80 -4.94 -0.22
N PRO A 488 -13.13 -4.65 -1.49
CA PRO A 488 -14.50 -4.83 -1.98
C PRO A 488 -14.90 -6.31 -2.14
N LEU A 489 -13.94 -7.19 -2.36
CA LEU A 489 -14.23 -8.61 -2.59
C LEU A 489 -14.88 -9.26 -1.36
N LYS A 490 -14.45 -8.88 -0.15
CA LYS A 490 -15.04 -9.35 1.12
C LYS A 490 -16.50 -8.96 1.29
N LEU A 491 -16.95 -7.91 0.60
CA LEU A 491 -18.34 -7.46 0.67
C LEU A 491 -19.28 -8.20 -0.29
N ALA A 492 -18.75 -8.97 -1.25
CA ALA A 492 -19.51 -9.56 -2.33
C ALA A 492 -20.72 -10.37 -1.85
N GLU A 493 -20.49 -11.26 -0.88
CA GLU A 493 -21.56 -12.12 -0.32
C GLU A 493 -22.61 -11.30 0.44
N GLU A 494 -22.19 -10.31 1.25
CA GLU A 494 -23.13 -9.47 1.99
C GLU A 494 -23.96 -8.58 1.07
N LEU A 495 -23.36 -8.02 0.03
CA LEU A 495 -24.05 -7.23 -0.98
C LEU A 495 -25.10 -8.11 -1.73
N GLU A 496 -24.72 -9.32 -2.14
CA GLU A 496 -25.63 -10.27 -2.80
C GLU A 496 -26.80 -10.64 -1.89
N ARG A 497 -26.55 -10.95 -0.61
CA ARG A 497 -27.61 -11.23 0.39
C ARG A 497 -28.60 -10.07 0.56
N ASN A 498 -28.13 -8.83 0.37
CA ASN A 498 -28.98 -7.64 0.40
C ASN A 498 -29.60 -7.31 -0.98
N GLY A 499 -29.51 -8.20 -1.95
CA GLY A 499 -30.14 -8.06 -3.27
C GLY A 499 -29.42 -7.11 -4.23
N VAL A 500 -28.15 -6.79 -3.96
CA VAL A 500 -27.32 -5.97 -4.84
C VAL A 500 -26.79 -6.85 -5.96
N PRO A 501 -26.99 -6.49 -7.25
CA PRO A 501 -26.52 -7.29 -8.37
C PRO A 501 -25.00 -7.18 -8.50
N ILE A 502 -24.29 -8.30 -8.32
CA ILE A 502 -22.83 -8.39 -8.51
C ILE A 502 -22.55 -8.73 -9.97
N LEU A 503 -21.68 -7.94 -10.63
CA LEU A 503 -21.19 -8.20 -11.98
C LEU A 503 -19.88 -8.97 -11.95
N GLY A 504 -19.72 -9.88 -12.92
CA GLY A 504 -18.52 -10.69 -13.05
C GLY A 504 -18.68 -12.09 -12.47
N THR A 505 -17.61 -12.63 -11.90
CA THR A 505 -17.62 -13.92 -11.23
C THR A 505 -18.53 -13.88 -10.00
N SER A 506 -19.37 -14.92 -9.83
CA SER A 506 -20.32 -14.98 -8.72
C SER A 506 -19.62 -15.03 -7.35
N PRO A 507 -20.25 -14.50 -6.29
CA PRO A 507 -19.70 -14.62 -4.93
C PRO A 507 -19.40 -16.06 -4.52
N ASP A 508 -20.25 -17.03 -4.88
CA ASP A 508 -20.00 -18.46 -4.62
C ASP A 508 -18.75 -18.99 -5.33
N SER A 509 -18.48 -18.55 -6.57
CA SER A 509 -17.27 -18.94 -7.30
C SER A 509 -16.01 -18.26 -6.75
N ILE A 510 -16.15 -17.05 -6.23
CA ILE A 510 -15.07 -16.35 -5.53
C ILE A 510 -14.74 -17.08 -4.23
N ASP A 511 -15.74 -17.44 -3.43
CA ASP A 511 -15.57 -18.21 -2.18
C ASP A 511 -14.98 -19.60 -2.47
N LEU A 512 -15.40 -20.27 -3.54
CA LEU A 512 -14.80 -21.54 -3.99
C LEU A 512 -13.29 -21.44 -4.20
N ALA A 513 -12.81 -20.32 -4.71
CA ALA A 513 -11.38 -20.09 -4.91
C ALA A 513 -10.64 -19.72 -3.61
N GLU A 514 -11.31 -19.02 -2.69
CA GLU A 514 -10.70 -18.51 -1.45
C GLU A 514 -10.80 -19.52 -0.29
N ASP A 515 -11.90 -20.29 -0.19
CA ASP A 515 -12.05 -21.35 0.81
C ASP A 515 -11.18 -22.55 0.46
N ARG A 516 -10.24 -22.86 1.32
CA ARG A 516 -9.21 -23.87 1.07
C ARG A 516 -9.76 -25.28 0.96
N GLY A 517 -10.79 -25.62 1.73
CA GLY A 517 -11.44 -26.93 1.68
C GLY A 517 -12.17 -27.11 0.34
N ARG A 518 -12.99 -26.13 -0.03
CA ARG A 518 -13.70 -26.10 -1.33
C ARG A 518 -12.72 -26.12 -2.51
N PHE A 519 -11.64 -25.36 -2.40
CA PHE A 519 -10.62 -25.29 -3.45
C PHE A 519 -9.87 -26.63 -3.61
N GLN A 520 -9.52 -27.29 -2.51
CA GLN A 520 -8.89 -28.62 -2.57
C GLN A 520 -9.79 -29.64 -3.22
N ASP A 521 -11.09 -29.66 -2.91
CA ASP A 521 -12.06 -30.55 -3.55
C ASP A 521 -12.20 -30.25 -5.03
N PHE A 522 -12.18 -28.97 -5.40
CA PHE A 522 -12.20 -28.49 -6.79
C PHE A 522 -10.99 -29.01 -7.57
N VAL A 523 -9.77 -28.84 -7.04
CA VAL A 523 -8.53 -29.29 -7.68
C VAL A 523 -8.49 -30.81 -7.82
N ASN A 524 -8.94 -31.54 -6.78
CA ASN A 524 -9.03 -33.00 -6.81
C ASN A 524 -10.02 -33.50 -7.87
N ARG A 525 -11.19 -32.83 -7.99
CA ARG A 525 -12.20 -33.15 -9.03
C ARG A 525 -11.64 -33.01 -10.45
N LEU A 526 -10.82 -31.98 -10.67
CA LEU A 526 -10.16 -31.74 -11.93
C LEU A 526 -8.89 -32.59 -12.12
N LYS A 527 -8.51 -33.40 -11.15
CA LYS A 527 -7.29 -34.24 -11.15
C LYS A 527 -6.02 -33.44 -11.36
N LEU A 528 -5.98 -32.22 -10.85
CA LEU A 528 -4.83 -31.34 -10.91
C LEU A 528 -3.92 -31.60 -9.70
N LYS A 529 -2.65 -31.23 -9.81
CA LYS A 529 -1.68 -31.40 -8.71
C LYS A 529 -1.59 -30.13 -7.86
N GLN A 530 -1.56 -30.33 -6.56
CA GLN A 530 -1.17 -29.31 -5.58
C GLN A 530 0.03 -29.81 -4.76
N PRO A 531 0.79 -28.92 -4.11
CA PRO A 531 1.72 -29.36 -3.07
C PRO A 531 0.97 -30.18 -2.01
N PRO A 532 1.57 -31.25 -1.46
CA PRO A 532 0.97 -31.96 -0.33
C PRO A 532 0.59 -30.96 0.76
N ASN A 533 -0.61 -31.02 1.29
CA ASN A 533 -1.08 -30.05 2.27
C ASN A 533 -2.00 -30.67 3.32
N GLY A 534 -2.26 -29.90 4.38
CA GLY A 534 -3.24 -30.27 5.39
C GLY A 534 -3.53 -29.11 6.33
N LEU A 535 -4.76 -29.13 6.88
CA LEU A 535 -5.23 -28.16 7.86
C LEU A 535 -5.02 -28.68 9.29
N ALA A 536 -4.68 -27.79 10.19
CA ALA A 536 -4.56 -28.08 11.62
C ALA A 536 -5.19 -26.95 12.44
N THR A 537 -5.91 -27.32 13.49
CA THR A 537 -6.56 -26.37 14.41
C THR A 537 -5.84 -26.28 15.76
N ASN A 538 -4.87 -27.14 15.98
CA ASN A 538 -4.07 -27.17 17.21
C ASN A 538 -2.67 -27.77 16.94
N LEU A 539 -1.79 -27.64 17.91
CA LEU A 539 -0.40 -28.07 17.82
C LEU A 539 -0.26 -29.56 17.46
N ASN A 540 -1.07 -30.44 18.09
CA ASN A 540 -0.96 -31.88 17.86
C ASN A 540 -1.35 -32.25 16.42
N GLU A 541 -2.46 -31.72 15.93
CA GLU A 541 -2.87 -31.89 14.53
C GLU A 541 -1.80 -31.34 13.55
N ALA A 542 -1.22 -30.18 13.83
CA ALA A 542 -0.17 -29.63 13.00
C ALA A 542 1.07 -30.54 12.94
N MET A 543 1.41 -31.17 14.05
CA MET A 543 2.50 -32.13 14.09
C MET A 543 2.20 -33.40 13.27
N GLU A 544 0.98 -33.94 13.36
CA GLU A 544 0.55 -35.08 12.56
C GLU A 544 0.51 -34.77 11.07
N VAL A 545 0.01 -33.59 10.71
CA VAL A 545 -0.01 -33.10 9.32
C VAL A 545 1.42 -32.92 8.80
N SER A 546 2.32 -32.35 9.60
CA SER A 546 3.71 -32.16 9.21
C SER A 546 4.47 -33.47 8.93
N GLU A 547 4.13 -34.55 9.62
CA GLU A 547 4.71 -35.90 9.36
C GLU A 547 4.21 -36.48 8.02
N LYS A 548 2.99 -36.14 7.60
CA LYS A 548 2.42 -36.58 6.32
C LYS A 548 2.91 -35.73 5.16
N VAL A 549 2.98 -34.40 5.34
CA VAL A 549 3.41 -33.45 4.31
C VAL A 549 4.93 -33.50 4.11
N GLY A 550 5.70 -33.64 5.20
CA GLY A 550 7.16 -33.59 5.17
C GLY A 550 7.73 -32.17 5.26
N PHE A 551 9.04 -32.10 5.54
CA PHE A 551 9.78 -30.83 5.59
C PHE A 551 10.67 -30.66 4.34
N PRO A 552 10.93 -29.42 3.87
CA PRO A 552 10.39 -28.16 4.38
C PRO A 552 8.91 -27.96 4.02
N LEU A 553 8.23 -27.16 4.83
CA LEU A 553 6.82 -26.80 4.59
C LEU A 553 6.58 -25.30 4.79
N VAL A 554 5.55 -24.78 4.14
CA VAL A 554 5.06 -23.41 4.32
C VAL A 554 3.90 -23.45 5.31
N VAL A 555 4.00 -22.66 6.36
CA VAL A 555 2.91 -22.50 7.32
C VAL A 555 2.15 -21.23 7.01
N ARG A 556 0.82 -21.34 6.88
CA ARG A 556 -0.06 -20.20 6.57
C ARG A 556 -1.20 -20.16 7.58
N PRO A 557 -1.36 -19.07 8.34
CA PRO A 557 -2.61 -18.87 9.08
C PRO A 557 -3.79 -18.73 8.11
N SER A 558 -4.93 -19.30 8.46
CA SER A 558 -6.16 -19.13 7.65
C SER A 558 -6.69 -17.71 7.82
N TYR A 559 -7.33 -17.19 6.75
CA TYR A 559 -7.95 -15.85 6.71
C TYR A 559 -7.01 -14.66 6.90
N VAL A 560 -5.74 -14.78 6.52
CA VAL A 560 -4.76 -13.69 6.60
C VAL A 560 -4.41 -13.17 5.21
N LEU A 561 -4.53 -11.86 5.02
CA LEU A 561 -4.27 -11.17 3.76
C LEU A 561 -2.78 -10.93 3.50
N GLY A 562 -2.36 -11.01 2.23
CA GLY A 562 -1.04 -10.62 1.78
C GLY A 562 0.10 -11.43 2.39
N GLY A 563 -0.12 -12.73 2.66
CA GLY A 563 0.90 -13.62 3.21
C GLY A 563 1.33 -13.28 4.63
N ARG A 564 0.52 -12.53 5.39
CA ARG A 564 0.82 -12.15 6.77
C ARG A 564 1.15 -13.36 7.61
N ALA A 565 2.28 -13.33 8.32
CA ALA A 565 2.78 -14.41 9.16
C ALA A 565 2.99 -15.76 8.44
N MET A 566 3.19 -15.78 7.11
CA MET A 566 3.62 -16.99 6.43
C MET A 566 5.12 -17.23 6.64
N GLU A 567 5.51 -18.45 6.95
CA GLU A 567 6.91 -18.82 7.17
C GLU A 567 7.23 -20.17 6.53
N ILE A 568 8.47 -20.30 6.00
CA ILE A 568 8.99 -21.59 5.57
C ILE A 568 9.70 -22.26 6.74
N VAL A 569 9.21 -23.43 7.11
CA VAL A 569 9.67 -24.20 8.26
C VAL A 569 10.43 -25.43 7.79
N TYR A 570 11.67 -25.58 8.26
CA TYR A 570 12.58 -26.61 7.77
C TYR A 570 12.64 -27.86 8.65
N LYS A 571 12.18 -27.76 9.89
CA LYS A 571 12.22 -28.88 10.86
C LYS A 571 11.13 -28.74 11.93
N LYS A 572 10.87 -29.81 12.62
CA LYS A 572 9.83 -29.92 13.64
C LYS A 572 9.90 -28.86 14.74
N SER A 573 11.11 -28.56 15.23
CA SER A 573 11.31 -27.53 16.28
C SER A 573 10.99 -26.12 15.81
N ASP A 574 11.15 -25.82 14.52
CA ASP A 574 10.80 -24.50 13.98
C ASP A 574 9.27 -24.37 13.88
N LEU A 575 8.57 -25.46 13.52
CA LEU A 575 7.12 -25.52 13.50
C LEU A 575 6.51 -25.32 14.90
N GLU A 576 7.09 -25.97 15.92
CA GLU A 576 6.64 -25.80 17.31
C GLU A 576 6.75 -24.35 17.77
N ASN A 577 7.89 -23.71 17.51
CA ASN A 577 8.10 -22.30 17.87
C ASN A 577 7.13 -21.37 17.14
N TYR A 578 6.96 -21.58 15.82
CA TYR A 578 6.02 -20.80 15.02
C TYR A 578 4.58 -20.89 15.55
N LEU A 579 4.12 -22.12 15.86
CA LEU A 579 2.76 -22.34 16.33
C LEU A 579 2.51 -21.76 17.71
N ILE A 580 3.49 -21.73 18.59
CA ILE A 580 3.39 -21.06 19.89
C ILE A 580 3.16 -19.56 19.69
N ASP A 581 3.94 -18.95 18.81
CA ASP A 581 3.82 -17.51 18.50
C ASP A 581 2.50 -17.20 17.74
N ALA A 582 2.08 -18.06 16.81
CA ALA A 582 0.90 -17.88 15.98
C ALA A 582 -0.42 -18.18 16.73
N VAL A 583 -0.44 -19.19 17.60
CA VAL A 583 -1.64 -19.58 18.39
C VAL A 583 -1.93 -18.53 19.47
N GLN A 584 -0.94 -17.86 20.01
CA GLN A 584 -1.16 -16.71 20.91
C GLN A 584 -1.83 -15.52 20.20
N ALA A 585 -1.65 -15.40 18.90
CA ALA A 585 -2.25 -14.31 18.12
C ALA A 585 -3.69 -14.62 17.61
N SER A 586 -4.15 -15.88 17.63
CA SER A 586 -5.46 -16.26 17.10
C SER A 586 -5.94 -17.62 17.67
N GLU A 587 -6.68 -17.55 18.75
CA GLU A 587 -7.17 -18.75 19.48
C GLU A 587 -8.13 -19.68 18.69
N LYS A 588 -8.57 -19.35 17.47
CA LYS A 588 -9.63 -20.08 16.75
C LYS A 588 -9.45 -20.29 15.25
N SER A 589 -8.35 -19.85 14.66
CA SER A 589 -8.20 -19.96 13.20
C SER A 589 -7.32 -21.16 12.83
N PRO A 590 -7.76 -22.04 11.92
CA PRO A 590 -6.94 -23.16 11.46
C PRO A 590 -5.69 -22.67 10.72
N VAL A 591 -4.62 -23.43 10.82
CA VAL A 591 -3.35 -23.19 10.13
C VAL A 591 -3.22 -24.21 9.01
N LEU A 592 -2.86 -23.75 7.83
CA LEU A 592 -2.53 -24.61 6.68
C LEU A 592 -1.03 -24.90 6.66
N LEU A 593 -0.69 -26.16 6.42
CA LEU A 593 0.68 -26.61 6.20
C LEU A 593 0.78 -27.13 4.76
N ASP A 594 1.55 -26.44 3.92
CA ASP A 594 1.81 -26.83 2.53
C ASP A 594 3.25 -27.36 2.38
N GLY A 595 3.44 -28.46 1.65
CA GLY A 595 4.77 -28.91 1.25
C GLY A 595 5.49 -27.86 0.40
N PHE A 596 6.67 -27.46 0.82
CA PHE A 596 7.47 -26.49 0.10
C PHE A 596 8.14 -27.10 -1.13
N LEU A 597 7.86 -26.56 -2.32
CA LEU A 597 8.43 -27.01 -3.58
C LEU A 597 9.81 -26.34 -3.81
N ASN A 598 10.83 -26.84 -3.13
CA ASN A 598 12.17 -26.27 -3.22
C ASN A 598 12.71 -26.30 -4.66
N GLN A 599 13.29 -25.19 -5.11
CA GLN A 599 13.83 -25.00 -6.46
C GLN A 599 12.79 -25.05 -7.60
N ALA A 600 11.51 -25.01 -7.32
CA ALA A 600 10.49 -24.87 -8.35
C ALA A 600 10.56 -23.47 -9.01
N THR A 601 10.21 -23.42 -10.30
CA THR A 601 9.99 -22.17 -11.03
C THR A 601 8.53 -21.79 -10.87
N GLU A 602 8.27 -20.58 -10.34
CA GLU A 602 6.91 -20.07 -10.21
C GLU A 602 6.50 -19.25 -11.43
N LEU A 603 5.20 -19.32 -11.74
CA LEU A 603 4.57 -18.55 -12.80
C LEU A 603 3.31 -17.86 -12.26
N ASP A 604 3.12 -16.61 -12.67
CA ASP A 604 1.84 -15.91 -12.63
C ASP A 604 1.20 -15.91 -14.02
N ILE A 605 -0.03 -16.35 -14.14
CA ILE A 605 -0.76 -16.36 -15.40
C ILE A 605 -1.97 -15.45 -15.29
N GLU A 606 -2.01 -14.42 -16.11
CA GLU A 606 -3.14 -13.53 -16.24
C GLU A 606 -4.02 -13.95 -17.41
N ALA A 607 -5.31 -14.10 -17.18
CA ALA A 607 -6.28 -14.44 -18.20
C ALA A 607 -7.58 -13.63 -18.06
N VAL A 608 -8.34 -13.58 -19.12
CA VAL A 608 -9.70 -13.03 -19.15
C VAL A 608 -10.68 -14.07 -19.70
N CYS A 609 -11.86 -14.10 -19.08
CA CYS A 609 -12.91 -15.07 -19.41
C CYS A 609 -14.26 -14.36 -19.59
N ASP A 610 -15.03 -14.74 -20.62
CA ASP A 610 -16.40 -14.27 -20.83
C ASP A 610 -17.47 -15.33 -20.46
N GLY A 611 -17.05 -16.42 -19.78
CA GLY A 611 -17.89 -17.57 -19.45
C GLY A 611 -17.93 -18.66 -20.52
N LYS A 612 -17.39 -18.40 -21.72
CA LYS A 612 -17.29 -19.38 -22.84
C LYS A 612 -15.88 -19.47 -23.39
N ASN A 613 -15.26 -18.34 -23.62
CA ASN A 613 -13.91 -18.21 -24.13
C ASN A 613 -12.96 -17.72 -23.03
N VAL A 614 -11.73 -18.21 -23.07
CA VAL A 614 -10.66 -17.77 -22.15
C VAL A 614 -9.44 -17.40 -22.98
N VAL A 615 -8.93 -16.21 -22.80
CA VAL A 615 -7.71 -15.74 -23.46
C VAL A 615 -6.64 -15.47 -22.42
N ILE A 616 -5.47 -16.06 -22.61
CA ILE A 616 -4.29 -15.80 -21.77
C ILE A 616 -3.74 -14.43 -22.15
N GLY A 617 -3.75 -13.51 -21.20
CA GLY A 617 -3.18 -12.17 -21.36
C GLY A 617 -1.67 -12.16 -21.22
N GLY A 618 -1.12 -13.02 -20.36
CA GLY A 618 0.32 -13.17 -20.18
C GLY A 618 0.69 -14.29 -19.23
N ILE A 619 1.84 -14.91 -19.49
CA ILE A 619 2.48 -15.87 -18.60
C ILE A 619 3.78 -15.23 -18.13
N LEU A 620 3.87 -14.96 -16.86
CA LEU A 620 4.99 -14.28 -16.21
C LEU A 620 5.84 -15.34 -15.50
N GLN A 621 7.08 -15.48 -15.94
CA GLN A 621 8.03 -16.38 -15.27
C GLN A 621 8.80 -15.61 -14.20
N HIS A 622 8.77 -16.09 -12.95
CA HIS A 622 9.57 -15.55 -11.86
C HIS A 622 11.07 -15.81 -12.09
N ILE A 623 11.90 -14.84 -11.72
CA ILE A 623 13.36 -14.97 -11.77
C ILE A 623 13.84 -15.65 -10.50
N GLU A 624 13.33 -15.24 -9.35
CA GLU A 624 13.57 -15.89 -8.07
C GLU A 624 12.87 -17.26 -8.04
N GLN A 625 13.49 -18.21 -7.38
CA GLN A 625 12.91 -19.54 -7.17
C GLN A 625 11.77 -19.47 -6.13
N ALA A 626 10.92 -20.50 -6.10
CA ALA A 626 9.80 -20.65 -5.18
C ALA A 626 10.18 -20.33 -3.72
N GLY A 627 9.23 -19.71 -3.02
CA GLY A 627 9.33 -19.29 -1.62
C GLY A 627 9.47 -17.79 -1.40
N ILE A 628 9.56 -17.00 -2.46
CA ILE A 628 9.44 -15.54 -2.42
C ILE A 628 8.06 -15.18 -2.97
N HIS A 629 7.36 -14.29 -2.27
CA HIS A 629 6.03 -13.85 -2.68
C HIS A 629 6.06 -13.28 -4.11
N SER A 630 5.05 -13.61 -4.92
CA SER A 630 4.98 -13.19 -6.34
C SER A 630 5.07 -11.68 -6.54
N GLY A 631 4.53 -10.88 -5.60
CA GLY A 631 4.63 -9.42 -5.60
C GLY A 631 6.06 -8.89 -5.43
N ASP A 632 6.93 -9.65 -4.77
CA ASP A 632 8.32 -9.29 -4.48
C ASP A 632 9.31 -9.90 -5.47
N SER A 633 8.89 -10.88 -6.26
CA SER A 633 9.71 -11.51 -7.28
C SER A 633 9.79 -10.65 -8.53
N ALA A 634 10.96 -10.60 -9.15
CA ALA A 634 11.11 -10.12 -10.52
C ALA A 634 10.47 -11.13 -11.49
N CYS A 635 9.74 -10.64 -12.50
CA CYS A 635 9.03 -11.51 -13.44
C CYS A 635 9.26 -11.08 -14.88
N SER A 636 9.45 -12.07 -15.76
CA SER A 636 9.62 -11.84 -17.21
C SER A 636 8.37 -12.23 -17.98
N LEU A 637 7.94 -11.37 -18.88
CA LEU A 637 6.95 -11.63 -19.92
C LEU A 637 7.57 -11.28 -21.29
N PRO A 638 7.59 -12.23 -22.26
CA PRO A 638 7.25 -13.67 -22.14
C PRO A 638 8.23 -14.42 -21.23
N PRO A 639 7.92 -15.70 -20.88
CA PRO A 639 8.86 -16.58 -20.20
C PRO A 639 10.20 -16.66 -20.92
N TYR A 640 11.31 -16.59 -20.15
CA TYR A 640 12.65 -16.51 -20.75
C TYR A 640 13.39 -17.86 -20.81
N SER A 641 12.94 -18.87 -20.07
CA SER A 641 13.64 -20.16 -19.97
C SER A 641 12.74 -21.38 -20.04
N LEU A 642 11.43 -21.23 -20.25
CA LEU A 642 10.49 -22.35 -20.31
C LEU A 642 10.36 -22.93 -21.72
N ASP A 643 10.21 -24.24 -21.81
CA ASP A 643 9.90 -24.93 -23.04
C ASP A 643 8.45 -24.65 -23.51
N LYS A 644 8.24 -24.65 -24.82
CA LYS A 644 6.91 -24.40 -25.42
C LYS A 644 5.86 -25.37 -24.95
N ASP A 645 6.21 -26.65 -24.79
CA ASP A 645 5.27 -27.69 -24.35
C ASP A 645 4.74 -27.39 -22.93
N ILE A 646 5.57 -26.84 -22.05
CA ILE A 646 5.14 -26.43 -20.70
C ILE A 646 4.21 -25.22 -20.79
N ILE A 647 4.55 -24.24 -21.64
CA ILE A 647 3.71 -23.04 -21.84
C ILE A 647 2.31 -23.43 -22.36
N GLU A 648 2.22 -24.37 -23.29
CA GLU A 648 0.95 -24.90 -23.80
C GLU A 648 0.15 -25.62 -22.72
N GLN A 649 0.81 -26.52 -21.94
CA GLN A 649 0.16 -27.24 -20.85
C GLN A 649 -0.37 -26.28 -19.78
N VAL A 650 0.38 -25.26 -19.38
CA VAL A 650 -0.04 -24.22 -18.44
C VAL A 650 -1.23 -23.44 -18.99
N SER A 651 -1.18 -23.07 -20.27
CA SER A 651 -2.26 -22.33 -20.91
C SER A 651 -3.57 -23.12 -20.92
N ASP A 652 -3.53 -24.40 -21.28
CA ASP A 652 -4.72 -25.27 -21.31
C ASP A 652 -5.25 -25.53 -19.89
N LEU A 653 -4.37 -25.69 -18.93
CA LEU A 653 -4.74 -25.84 -17.53
C LEU A 653 -5.49 -24.60 -17.00
N VAL A 654 -4.99 -23.39 -17.27
CA VAL A 654 -5.62 -22.15 -16.84
C VAL A 654 -6.98 -21.93 -17.53
N LYS A 655 -7.08 -22.23 -18.83
CA LYS A 655 -8.37 -22.19 -19.55
C LYS A 655 -9.40 -23.11 -18.92
N ASN A 656 -9.01 -24.34 -18.60
CA ASN A 656 -9.89 -25.32 -17.96
C ASN A 656 -10.34 -24.83 -16.56
N ILE A 657 -9.42 -24.34 -15.74
CA ILE A 657 -9.74 -23.79 -14.42
C ILE A 657 -10.73 -22.62 -14.53
N ALA A 658 -10.50 -21.68 -15.44
CA ALA A 658 -11.33 -20.50 -15.60
C ALA A 658 -12.77 -20.85 -15.98
N LEU A 659 -12.96 -21.84 -16.86
CA LEU A 659 -14.29 -22.32 -17.26
C LEU A 659 -14.99 -23.09 -16.13
N GLU A 660 -14.29 -23.97 -15.44
CA GLU A 660 -14.84 -24.80 -14.38
C GLU A 660 -15.21 -23.99 -13.11
N ILE A 661 -14.46 -22.94 -12.79
CA ILE A 661 -14.80 -22.01 -11.71
C ILE A 661 -15.87 -20.98 -12.16
N LYS A 662 -16.25 -21.00 -13.45
CA LYS A 662 -17.18 -20.06 -14.08
C LYS A 662 -16.74 -18.60 -13.92
N ALA A 663 -15.47 -18.34 -14.12
CA ALA A 663 -14.94 -16.98 -14.05
C ALA A 663 -15.55 -16.10 -15.14
N ILE A 664 -15.85 -14.86 -14.79
CA ILE A 664 -16.25 -13.79 -15.71
C ILE A 664 -15.44 -12.55 -15.40
N GLY A 665 -14.70 -12.05 -16.38
CA GLY A 665 -13.74 -10.96 -16.21
C GLY A 665 -12.32 -11.51 -16.05
N LEU A 666 -11.52 -10.87 -15.20
CA LEU A 666 -10.13 -11.22 -14.99
C LEU A 666 -9.97 -12.42 -14.04
N ILE A 667 -8.96 -13.22 -14.29
CA ILE A 667 -8.55 -14.33 -13.44
C ILE A 667 -7.02 -14.45 -13.45
N ASN A 668 -6.42 -14.58 -12.27
CA ASN A 668 -5.03 -14.88 -12.06
C ASN A 668 -4.86 -16.30 -11.53
N VAL A 669 -3.93 -17.05 -12.09
CA VAL A 669 -3.58 -18.40 -11.62
C VAL A 669 -2.09 -18.45 -11.35
N GLN A 670 -1.71 -18.90 -10.15
CA GLN A 670 -0.32 -19.12 -9.78
C GLN A 670 0.01 -20.60 -9.80
N VAL A 671 1.10 -20.94 -10.47
CA VAL A 671 1.57 -22.33 -10.55
C VAL A 671 3.08 -22.41 -10.27
N ALA A 672 3.52 -23.57 -9.79
CA ALA A 672 4.91 -23.92 -9.66
C ALA A 672 5.26 -25.11 -10.57
N ILE A 673 6.42 -25.04 -11.21
CA ILE A 673 6.93 -26.11 -12.07
C ILE A 673 8.13 -26.78 -11.39
N LEU A 674 8.01 -28.07 -11.12
CA LEU A 674 9.10 -28.86 -10.54
C LEU A 674 9.24 -30.16 -11.33
N ASN A 675 10.42 -30.44 -11.87
CA ASN A 675 10.70 -31.65 -12.66
C ASN A 675 9.69 -31.84 -13.84
N ASN A 676 9.34 -30.78 -14.53
CA ASN A 676 8.34 -30.71 -15.61
C ASN A 676 6.91 -31.08 -15.18
N GLU A 677 6.62 -31.12 -13.90
CA GLU A 677 5.27 -31.25 -13.36
C GLU A 677 4.75 -29.89 -12.90
N ILE A 678 3.47 -29.63 -13.18
CA ILE A 678 2.79 -28.38 -12.86
C ILE A 678 1.98 -28.57 -11.57
N PHE A 679 2.21 -27.71 -10.59
CA PHE A 679 1.49 -27.67 -9.31
C PHE A 679 0.71 -26.36 -9.21
N ILE A 680 -0.57 -26.43 -8.90
CA ILE A 680 -1.38 -25.23 -8.64
C ILE A 680 -1.11 -24.73 -7.25
N LEU A 681 -0.81 -23.44 -7.13
CA LEU A 681 -0.59 -22.75 -5.84
C LEU A 681 -1.85 -21.99 -5.43
N GLU A 682 -2.42 -21.18 -6.33
CA GLU A 682 -3.52 -20.27 -6.03
C GLU A 682 -4.31 -19.90 -7.30
N VAL A 683 -5.60 -19.66 -7.13
CA VAL A 683 -6.50 -19.15 -8.18
C VAL A 683 -7.24 -17.94 -7.63
N ASN A 684 -7.14 -16.81 -8.33
CA ASN A 684 -7.74 -15.55 -7.95
C ASN A 684 -8.69 -15.07 -9.05
N PRO A 685 -10.02 -15.29 -8.95
CA PRO A 685 -10.99 -14.83 -9.96
C PRO A 685 -11.27 -13.33 -9.81
N ARG A 686 -10.25 -12.53 -9.91
CA ARG A 686 -10.25 -11.07 -9.74
C ARG A 686 -9.04 -10.45 -10.42
N ALA A 687 -9.00 -9.11 -10.50
CA ALA A 687 -7.79 -8.40 -10.88
C ALA A 687 -6.62 -8.74 -9.94
N SER A 688 -5.43 -8.82 -10.48
CA SER A 688 -4.18 -8.98 -9.77
C SER A 688 -3.31 -7.73 -9.89
N ARG A 689 -2.22 -7.69 -9.16
CA ARG A 689 -1.24 -6.59 -9.24
C ARG A 689 -0.52 -6.53 -10.59
N THR A 690 -0.39 -7.65 -11.28
CA THR A 690 0.31 -7.74 -12.56
C THR A 690 -0.52 -7.29 -13.77
N ILE A 691 -1.82 -7.00 -13.61
CA ILE A 691 -2.70 -6.54 -14.70
C ILE A 691 -2.19 -5.26 -15.39
N PRO A 692 -1.77 -4.20 -14.69
CA PRO A 692 -1.19 -3.02 -15.35
C PRO A 692 0.08 -3.35 -16.13
N PHE A 693 0.94 -4.19 -15.57
CA PHE A 693 2.18 -4.64 -16.21
C PHE A 693 1.87 -5.41 -17.49
N VAL A 694 1.02 -6.46 -17.43
CA VAL A 694 0.62 -7.24 -18.58
C VAL A 694 -0.03 -6.37 -19.65
N SER A 695 -0.96 -5.49 -19.26
CA SER A 695 -1.63 -4.56 -20.19
C SER A 695 -0.65 -3.69 -20.97
N LYS A 696 0.38 -3.18 -20.30
CA LYS A 696 1.44 -2.36 -20.91
C LYS A 696 2.37 -3.22 -21.80
N CYS A 697 2.64 -4.46 -21.41
CA CYS A 697 3.45 -5.37 -22.22
C CYS A 697 2.78 -5.74 -23.55
N ILE A 698 1.48 -5.99 -23.54
CA ILE A 698 0.75 -6.43 -24.74
C ILE A 698 0.06 -5.31 -25.52
N GLY A 699 0.13 -4.05 -25.02
CA GLY A 699 -0.53 -2.90 -25.65
C GLY A 699 -2.06 -2.92 -25.63
N LYS A 700 -2.68 -3.78 -24.81
CA LYS A 700 -4.15 -3.88 -24.64
C LYS A 700 -4.52 -3.83 -23.17
N SER A 701 -5.52 -3.02 -22.81
CA SER A 701 -5.99 -2.93 -21.43
C SER A 701 -6.80 -4.15 -21.03
N MET A 702 -6.18 -5.09 -20.33
CA MET A 702 -6.85 -6.27 -19.78
C MET A 702 -8.00 -5.89 -18.85
N ALA A 703 -7.83 -4.80 -18.07
CA ALA A 703 -8.86 -4.30 -17.18
C ALA A 703 -10.12 -3.84 -17.93
N LYS A 704 -9.98 -3.13 -19.06
CA LYS A 704 -11.12 -2.73 -19.91
C LYS A 704 -11.83 -3.95 -20.53
N ILE A 705 -11.05 -4.90 -21.06
CA ILE A 705 -11.59 -6.12 -21.67
C ILE A 705 -12.37 -6.92 -20.61
N GLY A 706 -11.80 -7.14 -19.44
CA GLY A 706 -12.46 -7.87 -18.36
C GLY A 706 -13.73 -7.17 -17.86
N ALA A 707 -13.72 -5.83 -17.71
CA ALA A 707 -14.92 -5.08 -17.30
C ALA A 707 -16.06 -5.21 -18.32
N ARG A 708 -15.75 -5.19 -19.61
CA ARG A 708 -16.74 -5.45 -20.67
C ARG A 708 -17.31 -6.86 -20.60
N CYS A 709 -16.47 -7.87 -20.32
CA CYS A 709 -16.96 -9.24 -20.09
C CYS A 709 -17.94 -9.30 -18.90
N MET A 710 -17.66 -8.59 -17.81
CA MET A 710 -18.56 -8.49 -16.67
C MET A 710 -19.91 -7.83 -17.03
N ALA A 711 -19.89 -6.88 -17.95
CA ALA A 711 -21.11 -6.24 -18.49
C ALA A 711 -21.82 -7.08 -19.56
N GLY A 712 -21.34 -8.29 -19.85
CA GLY A 712 -21.95 -9.22 -20.80
C GLY A 712 -21.50 -9.11 -22.26
N ILE A 713 -20.45 -8.31 -22.53
CA ILE A 713 -19.86 -8.18 -23.88
C ILE A 713 -18.79 -9.25 -24.06
N SER A 714 -19.01 -10.17 -24.98
CA SER A 714 -18.14 -11.31 -25.20
C SER A 714 -16.73 -10.93 -25.71
N LEU A 715 -15.77 -11.82 -25.54
CA LEU A 715 -14.42 -11.66 -26.12
C LEU A 715 -14.44 -11.63 -27.65
N GLU A 716 -15.39 -12.32 -28.26
CA GLU A 716 -15.60 -12.33 -29.72
C GLU A 716 -16.05 -10.94 -30.19
N GLU A 717 -17.05 -10.33 -29.54
CA GLU A 717 -17.50 -8.96 -29.85
C GLU A 717 -16.41 -7.90 -29.66
N GLN A 718 -15.50 -8.12 -28.71
CA GLN A 718 -14.34 -7.27 -28.46
C GLN A 718 -13.18 -7.53 -29.43
N GLY A 719 -13.23 -8.58 -30.26
CA GLY A 719 -12.16 -8.98 -31.17
C GLY A 719 -10.90 -9.46 -30.44
N PHE A 720 -11.07 -10.06 -29.25
CA PHE A 720 -9.97 -10.53 -28.41
C PHE A 720 -10.10 -12.03 -28.12
N LEU A 721 -9.77 -12.87 -29.11
CA LEU A 721 -9.89 -14.34 -29.05
C LEU A 721 -8.53 -15.05 -28.98
N GLU A 722 -7.45 -14.36 -29.31
CA GLU A 722 -6.12 -14.94 -29.33
C GLU A 722 -5.18 -14.21 -28.40
N PRO A 723 -4.23 -14.88 -27.75
CA PRO A 723 -3.22 -14.26 -26.91
C PRO A 723 -2.26 -13.39 -27.75
N ILE A 724 -1.87 -12.24 -27.22
CA ILE A 724 -0.86 -11.39 -27.80
C ILE A 724 0.50 -11.74 -27.14
N ILE A 725 1.43 -12.27 -27.93
CA ILE A 725 2.76 -12.65 -27.46
C ILE A 725 3.76 -11.64 -28.00
N PRO A 726 4.36 -10.77 -27.15
CA PRO A 726 5.37 -9.81 -27.58
C PRO A 726 6.62 -10.48 -28.17
N ASP A 727 7.21 -9.86 -29.19
CA ASP A 727 8.53 -10.20 -29.76
C ASP A 727 9.71 -9.57 -29.00
N TYR A 728 9.44 -8.95 -27.87
CA TYR A 728 10.37 -8.32 -26.96
C TYR A 728 10.11 -8.79 -25.52
N PHE A 729 11.06 -8.57 -24.64
CA PHE A 729 10.92 -8.91 -23.22
C PHE A 729 10.54 -7.69 -22.39
N SER A 730 9.66 -7.93 -21.44
CA SER A 730 9.35 -6.98 -20.37
C SER A 730 9.64 -7.65 -19.03
N VAL A 731 10.35 -6.97 -18.15
CA VAL A 731 10.63 -7.45 -16.80
C VAL A 731 10.01 -6.52 -15.79
N LYS A 732 9.22 -7.07 -14.90
CA LYS A 732 8.71 -6.41 -13.69
C LYS A 732 9.76 -6.56 -12.59
N GLU A 733 10.07 -5.48 -11.87
CA GLU A 733 10.90 -5.50 -10.68
C GLU A 733 10.18 -4.84 -9.52
N ALA A 734 10.32 -5.39 -8.30
CA ALA A 734 9.67 -4.87 -7.11
C ALA A 734 10.44 -3.69 -6.50
N VAL A 735 9.72 -2.70 -5.97
CA VAL A 735 10.29 -1.62 -5.18
C VAL A 735 10.08 -1.92 -3.70
N LEU A 736 11.20 -2.05 -2.97
CA LEU A 736 11.21 -2.49 -1.58
C LEU A 736 11.51 -1.33 -0.63
N PRO A 737 10.73 -1.13 0.46
CA PRO A 737 10.86 0.03 1.33
C PRO A 737 11.87 -0.15 2.48
N PHE A 738 12.79 -1.13 2.41
CA PHE A 738 13.68 -1.47 3.53
C PHE A 738 14.50 -0.30 4.05
N ALA A 739 14.91 0.63 3.18
CA ALA A 739 15.66 1.81 3.59
C ALA A 739 14.92 2.74 4.58
N ARG A 740 13.58 2.63 4.66
CA ARG A 740 12.76 3.39 5.61
C ARG A 740 12.70 2.75 7.00
N PHE A 741 13.06 1.47 7.12
CA PHE A 741 12.95 0.68 8.35
C PHE A 741 14.34 0.23 8.79
N LEU A 742 15.00 1.06 9.61
CA LEU A 742 16.37 0.79 10.08
C LEU A 742 16.44 -0.52 10.87
N GLY A 743 17.51 -1.28 10.62
CA GLY A 743 17.79 -2.53 11.34
C GLY A 743 16.98 -3.76 10.88
N VAL A 744 16.07 -3.59 9.92
CA VAL A 744 15.34 -4.71 9.32
C VAL A 744 16.25 -5.51 8.39
N ASP A 745 16.11 -6.84 8.40
CA ASP A 745 16.80 -7.73 7.44
C ASP A 745 16.04 -7.69 6.10
N PRO A 746 16.68 -7.29 4.98
CA PRO A 746 16.04 -7.19 3.67
C PRO A 746 15.82 -8.56 2.98
N ILE A 747 15.76 -9.65 3.75
CA ILE A 747 15.46 -10.96 3.19
C ILE A 747 14.01 -11.04 2.71
N LEU A 748 13.82 -11.56 1.52
CA LEU A 748 12.50 -11.84 0.95
C LEU A 748 12.05 -13.25 1.33
N GLY A 749 10.74 -13.44 1.39
CA GLY A 749 10.10 -14.69 1.77
C GLY A 749 8.66 -14.77 1.26
N PRO A 750 7.85 -15.68 1.81
CA PRO A 750 6.49 -15.89 1.35
C PRO A 750 5.53 -14.75 1.73
N GLU A 751 5.95 -13.84 2.60
CA GLU A 751 5.20 -12.65 2.96
C GLU A 751 5.66 -11.44 2.13
N MET A 752 4.73 -10.77 1.45
CA MET A 752 4.99 -9.61 0.62
C MET A 752 5.49 -8.39 1.42
N LYS A 753 6.48 -7.67 0.86
CA LYS A 753 7.12 -6.49 1.45
C LYS A 753 7.23 -5.29 0.51
N SER A 754 7.04 -5.49 -0.79
CA SER A 754 7.12 -4.41 -1.79
C SER A 754 5.98 -3.41 -1.69
N THR A 755 6.28 -2.15 -2.02
CA THR A 755 5.34 -1.03 -2.04
C THR A 755 4.95 -0.57 -3.44
N GLY A 756 5.62 -1.08 -4.46
CA GLY A 756 5.36 -0.74 -5.85
C GLY A 756 6.21 -1.61 -6.78
N GLU A 757 6.10 -1.33 -8.07
CA GLU A 757 6.81 -2.07 -9.09
C GLU A 757 7.21 -1.18 -10.26
N VAL A 758 8.23 -1.59 -11.00
CA VAL A 758 8.71 -0.93 -12.21
C VAL A 758 8.80 -1.91 -13.36
N MET A 759 8.83 -1.41 -14.59
CA MET A 759 8.94 -2.21 -15.81
C MET A 759 10.17 -1.83 -16.59
N GLY A 760 11.03 -2.82 -16.91
CA GLY A 760 12.09 -2.71 -17.90
C GLY A 760 11.68 -3.41 -19.19
N VAL A 761 11.98 -2.82 -20.35
CA VAL A 761 11.67 -3.38 -21.66
C VAL A 761 12.92 -3.44 -22.53
N GLY A 762 13.13 -4.56 -23.25
CA GLY A 762 14.30 -4.75 -24.10
C GLY A 762 14.09 -5.83 -25.14
N GLN A 763 14.96 -5.88 -26.16
CA GLN A 763 14.96 -6.91 -27.18
C GLN A 763 15.43 -8.28 -26.65
N SER A 764 16.08 -8.29 -25.50
CA SER A 764 16.49 -9.49 -24.78
C SER A 764 16.08 -9.44 -23.32
N PHE A 765 15.96 -10.60 -22.70
CA PHE A 765 15.73 -10.71 -21.25
C PHE A 765 16.75 -9.93 -20.42
N SER A 766 18.03 -10.05 -20.76
CA SER A 766 19.10 -9.36 -20.00
C SER A 766 19.00 -7.83 -20.07
N GLU A 767 18.62 -7.26 -21.22
CA GLU A 767 18.37 -5.83 -21.36
C GLU A 767 17.15 -5.37 -20.53
N ALA A 768 16.04 -6.10 -20.66
CA ALA A 768 14.83 -5.79 -19.90
C ALA A 768 15.05 -5.87 -18.39
N TYR A 769 15.75 -6.90 -17.91
CA TYR A 769 16.09 -7.07 -16.51
C TYR A 769 17.00 -5.96 -15.99
N ALA A 770 18.04 -5.60 -16.76
CA ALA A 770 18.93 -4.50 -16.37
C ALA A 770 18.19 -3.16 -16.23
N LYS A 771 17.27 -2.86 -17.17
CA LYS A 771 16.44 -1.65 -17.12
C LYS A 771 15.45 -1.67 -15.94
N ALA A 772 14.88 -2.83 -15.62
CA ALA A 772 14.01 -2.99 -14.48
C ALA A 772 14.77 -2.75 -13.17
N GLN A 773 15.96 -3.31 -13.01
CA GLN A 773 16.84 -3.07 -11.85
C GLN A 773 17.16 -1.58 -11.69
N LEU A 774 17.57 -0.90 -12.78
CA LEU A 774 17.81 0.54 -12.77
C LEU A 774 16.56 1.34 -12.38
N GLY A 775 15.38 0.95 -12.88
CA GLY A 775 14.10 1.55 -12.54
C GLY A 775 13.74 1.38 -11.07
N ALA A 776 14.11 0.27 -10.45
CA ALA A 776 13.95 0.02 -9.02
C ALA A 776 14.98 0.75 -8.13
N GLY A 777 15.97 1.42 -8.74
CA GLY A 777 17.04 2.12 -8.04
C GLY A 777 18.29 1.28 -7.79
N GLU A 778 18.32 0.05 -8.29
CA GLU A 778 19.42 -0.88 -8.14
C GLU A 778 20.39 -0.81 -9.35
N ARG A 779 21.70 -0.86 -9.08
CA ARG A 779 22.71 -0.84 -10.12
C ARG A 779 23.54 -2.11 -10.07
N ILE A 780 23.41 -2.94 -11.08
CA ILE A 780 24.23 -4.14 -11.25
C ILE A 780 25.65 -3.74 -11.58
N PRO A 781 26.67 -4.11 -10.74
CA PRO A 781 28.07 -3.84 -11.02
C PRO A 781 28.54 -4.56 -12.28
N GLN A 782 29.33 -3.86 -13.12
CA GLN A 782 29.85 -4.40 -14.38
C GLN A 782 31.25 -5.01 -14.24
N GLU A 783 31.93 -4.76 -13.12
CA GLU A 783 33.29 -5.22 -12.78
C GLU A 783 33.47 -5.17 -11.25
N GLY A 784 34.57 -5.72 -10.77
CA GLY A 784 34.96 -5.66 -9.38
C GLY A 784 35.00 -7.04 -8.71
N SER A 785 34.54 -7.15 -7.49
CA SER A 785 34.56 -8.40 -6.73
C SER A 785 33.12 -8.87 -6.39
N VAL A 786 32.91 -10.18 -6.42
CA VAL A 786 31.65 -10.84 -6.00
C VAL A 786 31.92 -11.73 -4.78
N PHE A 787 31.11 -11.52 -3.76
CA PHE A 787 31.07 -12.41 -2.60
C PHE A 787 30.01 -13.49 -2.78
N LEU A 788 30.43 -14.75 -2.67
CA LEU A 788 29.60 -15.94 -2.81
C LEU A 788 29.49 -16.67 -1.47
N SER A 789 28.28 -16.81 -0.96
CA SER A 789 27.99 -17.61 0.23
C SER A 789 26.66 -18.34 0.01
N VAL A 790 26.71 -19.62 -0.31
CA VAL A 790 25.54 -20.38 -0.70
C VAL A 790 25.26 -21.53 0.27
N ARG A 791 23.97 -21.86 0.41
CA ARG A 791 23.48 -23.00 1.17
C ARG A 791 23.93 -24.32 0.55
N ASP A 792 23.84 -25.39 1.32
CA ASP A 792 24.37 -26.71 0.90
C ASP A 792 23.61 -27.29 -0.32
N SER A 793 22.31 -27.07 -0.40
CA SER A 793 21.46 -27.52 -1.52
C SER A 793 21.80 -26.86 -2.86
N ASP A 794 22.43 -25.69 -2.87
CA ASP A 794 22.80 -24.96 -4.09
C ASP A 794 24.25 -25.25 -4.57
N ARG A 795 25.00 -26.07 -3.85
CA ARG A 795 26.43 -26.34 -4.18
C ARG A 795 26.65 -27.03 -5.54
N ASN A 796 25.66 -27.77 -6.01
CA ASN A 796 25.72 -28.44 -7.32
C ASN A 796 25.67 -27.46 -8.49
N VAL A 797 25.02 -26.31 -8.33
CA VAL A 797 24.90 -25.26 -9.35
C VAL A 797 25.88 -24.11 -9.15
N LEU A 798 26.50 -24.04 -7.97
CA LEU A 798 27.49 -23.01 -7.65
C LEU A 798 28.67 -22.98 -8.61
N SER A 799 29.19 -24.15 -9.02
CA SER A 799 30.37 -24.25 -9.87
C SER A 799 30.19 -23.53 -11.22
N SER A 800 29.01 -23.68 -11.83
CA SER A 800 28.69 -23.00 -13.09
C SER A 800 28.57 -21.48 -12.87
N LEU A 801 27.91 -21.03 -11.81
CA LEU A 801 27.76 -19.60 -11.50
C LEU A 801 29.13 -18.92 -11.20
N ALA A 802 29.97 -19.59 -10.39
CA ALA A 802 31.30 -19.09 -10.06
C ALA A 802 32.20 -19.00 -11.31
N LYS A 803 32.08 -19.98 -12.21
CA LYS A 803 32.81 -19.97 -13.49
C LYS A 803 32.37 -18.79 -14.35
N GLU A 804 31.05 -18.53 -14.46
CA GLU A 804 30.55 -17.40 -15.23
C GLU A 804 31.02 -16.07 -14.67
N PHE A 805 30.97 -15.82 -13.35
CA PHE A 805 31.53 -14.60 -12.78
C PHE A 805 33.03 -14.45 -13.03
N HIS A 806 33.78 -15.54 -12.93
CA HIS A 806 35.20 -15.51 -13.20
C HIS A 806 35.50 -15.18 -14.67
N GLU A 807 34.79 -15.78 -15.62
CA GLU A 807 34.92 -15.50 -17.06
C GLU A 807 34.50 -14.06 -17.42
N LEU A 808 33.59 -13.45 -16.66
CA LEU A 808 33.22 -12.06 -16.78
C LEU A 808 34.18 -11.08 -16.11
N GLY A 809 35.27 -11.59 -15.51
CA GLY A 809 36.37 -10.79 -14.94
C GLY A 809 36.19 -10.41 -13.47
N PHE A 810 35.19 -10.92 -12.77
CA PHE A 810 35.03 -10.66 -11.34
C PHE A 810 36.05 -11.43 -10.49
N LYS A 811 36.60 -10.74 -9.48
CA LYS A 811 37.36 -11.40 -8.40
C LYS A 811 36.39 -12.13 -7.48
N LEU A 812 36.57 -13.41 -7.26
CA LEU A 812 35.72 -14.22 -6.40
C LEU A 812 36.17 -14.19 -4.95
N ILE A 813 35.28 -13.92 -4.04
CA ILE A 813 35.43 -13.98 -2.59
C ILE A 813 34.37 -14.94 -2.02
N ALA A 814 34.72 -15.86 -1.15
CA ALA A 814 33.74 -16.80 -0.64
C ALA A 814 34.04 -17.26 0.79
N THR A 815 33.02 -17.72 1.51
CA THR A 815 33.17 -18.41 2.80
C THR A 815 33.86 -19.75 2.60
N LYS A 816 34.52 -20.28 3.64
CA LYS A 816 35.35 -21.51 3.58
C LYS A 816 34.63 -22.69 2.91
N GLY A 817 33.34 -22.93 3.22
CA GLY A 817 32.56 -24.02 2.64
C GLY A 817 32.30 -23.85 1.15
N THR A 818 31.86 -22.68 0.74
CA THR A 818 31.61 -22.27 -0.65
C THR A 818 32.91 -22.26 -1.46
N ALA A 819 33.98 -21.67 -0.90
CA ALA A 819 35.31 -21.61 -1.55
C ALA A 819 35.90 -22.99 -1.86
N ARG A 820 35.64 -23.98 -0.99
CA ARG A 820 36.11 -25.34 -1.25
C ARG A 820 35.49 -25.94 -2.52
N VAL A 821 34.22 -25.74 -2.75
CA VAL A 821 33.52 -26.20 -3.96
C VAL A 821 34.13 -25.52 -5.21
N ILE A 822 34.28 -24.20 -5.16
CA ILE A 822 34.81 -23.40 -6.26
C ILE A 822 36.27 -23.82 -6.59
N LYS A 823 37.11 -24.01 -5.59
CA LYS A 823 38.50 -24.45 -5.76
C LYS A 823 38.65 -25.85 -6.37
N ASN A 824 37.72 -26.75 -6.05
CA ASN A 824 37.74 -28.10 -6.63
C ASN A 824 37.56 -28.09 -8.16
N GLU A 825 36.91 -27.05 -8.70
CA GLU A 825 36.77 -26.82 -10.15
C GLU A 825 37.99 -26.04 -10.76
N GLY A 826 39.00 -25.76 -9.97
CA GLY A 826 40.18 -25.04 -10.42
C GLY A 826 39.99 -23.52 -10.58
N ILE A 827 38.90 -22.96 -10.07
CA ILE A 827 38.59 -21.55 -10.18
C ILE A 827 39.23 -20.77 -9.02
N PRO A 828 39.98 -19.68 -9.29
CA PRO A 828 40.61 -18.85 -8.26
C PRO A 828 39.54 -18.20 -7.37
N VAL A 829 39.67 -18.33 -6.05
CA VAL A 829 38.78 -17.70 -5.08
C VAL A 829 39.47 -17.36 -3.78
N GLU A 830 39.24 -16.16 -3.27
CA GLU A 830 39.71 -15.71 -1.97
C GLU A 830 38.81 -16.19 -0.85
N ILE A 831 39.37 -16.66 0.26
CA ILE A 831 38.61 -17.13 1.40
C ILE A 831 38.47 -16.02 2.41
N VAL A 832 37.23 -15.74 2.83
CA VAL A 832 36.90 -14.80 3.90
C VAL A 832 36.18 -15.52 5.06
N LYS A 833 36.35 -15.02 6.28
CA LYS A 833 35.66 -15.52 7.47
C LYS A 833 34.17 -15.09 7.47
N LYS A 834 33.32 -15.94 8.03
CA LYS A 834 31.99 -15.54 8.46
C LYS A 834 32.07 -14.56 9.64
N VAL A 835 31.04 -13.80 9.88
CA VAL A 835 30.97 -12.81 10.97
C VAL A 835 31.24 -13.46 12.34
N ALA A 836 30.68 -14.64 12.59
CA ALA A 836 30.86 -15.39 13.83
C ALA A 836 32.28 -16.01 14.00
N GLU A 837 33.11 -16.05 12.94
CA GLU A 837 34.45 -16.64 12.97
C GLU A 837 35.56 -15.63 13.36
N GLY A 838 35.19 -14.39 13.62
CA GLY A 838 36.10 -13.32 14.05
C GLY A 838 36.66 -12.47 12.90
N ARG A 839 37.34 -11.39 13.22
CA ARG A 839 37.88 -10.40 12.26
C ARG A 839 39.23 -10.80 11.66
N PRO A 840 39.57 -10.30 10.45
CA PRO A 840 38.68 -9.64 9.50
C PRO A 840 37.64 -10.63 8.91
N HIS A 841 36.43 -10.17 8.74
CA HIS A 841 35.32 -10.96 8.18
C HIS A 841 34.64 -10.21 7.03
N ILE A 842 33.65 -10.81 6.40
CA ILE A 842 33.02 -10.27 5.20
C ILE A 842 32.46 -8.85 5.38
N VAL A 843 31.85 -8.52 6.52
CA VAL A 843 31.32 -7.18 6.79
C VAL A 843 32.43 -6.12 6.84
N ASP A 844 33.64 -6.49 7.31
CA ASP A 844 34.78 -5.57 7.28
C ASP A 844 35.22 -5.27 5.85
N LEU A 845 35.22 -6.27 4.95
CA LEU A 845 35.53 -6.08 3.53
C LEU A 845 34.48 -5.21 2.82
N MET A 846 33.20 -5.40 3.16
CA MET A 846 32.11 -4.61 2.61
C MET A 846 32.25 -3.13 3.00
N LYS A 847 32.47 -2.83 4.27
CA LYS A 847 32.71 -1.46 4.77
C LYS A 847 33.96 -0.81 4.19
N ASN A 848 34.98 -1.62 3.84
CA ASN A 848 36.18 -1.16 3.14
C ASN A 848 35.97 -0.98 1.64
N LYS A 849 34.74 -1.21 1.12
CA LYS A 849 34.39 -1.14 -0.32
C LYS A 849 35.17 -2.12 -1.20
N GLU A 850 35.59 -3.25 -0.64
CA GLU A 850 36.29 -4.34 -1.33
C GLU A 850 35.31 -5.34 -1.99
N VAL A 851 34.01 -5.22 -1.76
CA VAL A 851 32.96 -6.08 -2.31
C VAL A 851 31.95 -5.23 -3.08
N ASN A 852 31.67 -5.60 -4.33
CA ASN A 852 30.76 -4.85 -5.22
C ASN A 852 29.42 -5.57 -5.42
N LEU A 853 29.41 -6.91 -5.32
CA LEU A 853 28.26 -7.75 -5.57
C LEU A 853 28.20 -8.91 -4.56
N ILE A 854 27.01 -9.28 -4.14
CA ILE A 854 26.78 -10.36 -3.19
C ILE A 854 25.75 -11.34 -3.74
N VAL A 855 26.09 -12.64 -3.69
CA VAL A 855 25.12 -13.74 -3.84
C VAL A 855 25.11 -14.50 -2.51
N ASN A 856 24.05 -14.34 -1.73
CA ASN A 856 23.93 -14.91 -0.40
C ASN A 856 22.66 -15.75 -0.27
N THR A 857 22.75 -17.06 -0.55
CA THR A 857 21.61 -17.97 -0.36
C THR A 857 21.66 -18.59 1.03
N THR A 858 20.51 -18.69 1.68
CA THR A 858 20.39 -19.21 3.05
C THR A 858 19.27 -20.25 3.15
N GLU A 859 19.38 -21.16 4.11
CA GLU A 859 18.40 -22.19 4.39
C GLU A 859 18.29 -22.43 5.90
N GLY A 860 17.07 -22.31 6.43
CA GLY A 860 16.78 -22.46 7.85
C GLY A 860 17.09 -21.23 8.69
N ARG A 861 16.36 -21.11 9.81
CA ARG A 861 16.34 -19.92 10.70
C ARG A 861 17.77 -19.49 11.14
N GLN A 862 18.62 -20.41 11.52
CA GLN A 862 19.97 -20.08 12.00
C GLN A 862 20.84 -19.47 10.88
N SER A 863 20.81 -20.04 9.67
CA SER A 863 21.58 -19.53 8.53
C SER A 863 21.09 -18.14 8.10
N ILE A 864 19.79 -17.89 8.17
CA ILE A 864 19.17 -16.59 7.91
C ILE A 864 19.70 -15.56 8.92
N LEU A 865 19.68 -15.87 10.22
CA LEU A 865 20.17 -14.98 11.28
C LEU A 865 21.68 -14.72 11.16
N ASP A 866 22.48 -15.74 10.87
CA ASP A 866 23.94 -15.62 10.72
C ASP A 866 24.33 -14.71 9.53
N SER A 867 23.48 -14.63 8.51
CA SER A 867 23.70 -13.81 7.32
C SER A 867 23.01 -12.45 7.35
N ALA A 868 22.18 -12.18 8.35
CA ALA A 868 21.42 -10.93 8.44
C ALA A 868 22.31 -9.68 8.46
N SER A 869 23.45 -9.73 9.16
CA SER A 869 24.43 -8.63 9.19
C SER A 869 25.04 -8.33 7.80
N ILE A 870 25.20 -9.35 6.95
CA ILE A 870 25.71 -9.19 5.60
C ILE A 870 24.67 -8.44 4.76
N ARG A 871 23.41 -8.86 4.78
CA ARG A 871 22.33 -8.24 4.00
C ARG A 871 22.02 -6.82 4.46
N ARG A 872 22.02 -6.56 5.79
CA ARG A 872 21.86 -5.20 6.34
C ARG A 872 22.99 -4.28 5.89
N THR A 873 24.25 -4.74 6.00
CA THR A 873 25.40 -3.96 5.55
C THR A 873 25.36 -3.74 4.03
N ALA A 874 24.90 -4.72 3.23
CA ALA A 874 24.71 -4.53 1.80
C ALA A 874 23.71 -3.39 1.49
N LEU A 875 22.60 -3.34 2.21
CA LEU A 875 21.61 -2.27 2.09
C LEU A 875 22.20 -0.89 2.51
N GLU A 876 22.91 -0.86 3.64
CA GLU A 876 23.53 0.38 4.18
C GLU A 876 24.61 0.93 3.25
N GLU A 877 25.49 0.06 2.74
CA GLU A 877 26.63 0.42 1.86
C GLU A 877 26.24 0.46 0.37
N LYS A 878 24.96 0.24 0.04
CA LYS A 878 24.42 0.20 -1.34
C LYS A 878 25.16 -0.80 -2.23
N ILE A 879 25.49 -1.98 -1.69
CA ILE A 879 26.12 -3.09 -2.42
C ILE A 879 25.00 -3.95 -3.01
N TYR A 880 25.05 -4.20 -4.30
CA TYR A 880 24.09 -5.06 -4.98
C TYR A 880 24.07 -6.46 -4.36
N CYS A 881 22.92 -6.93 -3.93
CA CYS A 881 22.76 -8.20 -3.22
C CYS A 881 21.58 -9.00 -3.78
N THR A 882 21.84 -10.23 -4.23
CA THR A 882 20.80 -11.21 -4.55
C THR A 882 20.86 -12.38 -3.57
N THR A 883 19.68 -12.90 -3.22
CA THR A 883 19.52 -13.99 -2.27
C THR A 883 19.21 -15.33 -2.94
N THR A 884 19.25 -15.39 -4.28
CA THR A 884 19.01 -16.60 -5.08
C THR A 884 20.10 -16.86 -6.10
N ILE A 885 20.26 -18.12 -6.50
CA ILE A 885 21.19 -18.51 -7.57
C ILE A 885 20.70 -17.97 -8.91
N GLU A 886 19.42 -18.02 -9.16
CA GLU A 886 18.79 -17.55 -10.42
C GLU A 886 18.98 -16.04 -10.59
N GLY A 887 18.84 -15.27 -9.51
CA GLY A 887 19.19 -13.84 -9.49
C GLY A 887 20.68 -13.62 -9.86
N GLY A 888 21.58 -14.45 -9.32
CA GLY A 888 22.99 -14.42 -9.69
C GLY A 888 23.25 -14.72 -11.18
N LYS A 889 22.52 -15.67 -11.77
CA LYS A 889 22.61 -15.98 -13.21
C LYS A 889 22.05 -14.85 -14.07
N ALA A 890 20.95 -14.23 -13.63
CA ALA A 890 20.38 -13.07 -14.30
C ALA A 890 21.38 -11.91 -14.33
N VAL A 891 22.09 -11.66 -13.24
CA VAL A 891 23.18 -10.68 -13.17
C VAL A 891 24.30 -11.02 -14.16
N CYS A 892 24.75 -12.26 -14.22
CA CYS A 892 25.78 -12.69 -15.21
C CYS A 892 25.31 -12.43 -16.65
N SER A 893 24.04 -12.69 -16.96
CA SER A 893 23.44 -12.41 -18.26
C SER A 893 23.49 -10.91 -18.60
N VAL A 894 23.20 -10.03 -17.62
CA VAL A 894 23.29 -8.57 -17.79
C VAL A 894 24.70 -8.12 -18.08
N VAL A 895 25.68 -8.56 -17.29
CA VAL A 895 27.08 -8.17 -17.46
C VAL A 895 27.63 -8.63 -18.79
N ARG A 896 27.24 -9.82 -19.25
CA ARG A 896 27.66 -10.37 -20.57
C ARG A 896 27.18 -9.53 -21.74
N ASN A 897 25.97 -8.93 -21.62
CA ASN A 897 25.30 -8.22 -22.71
C ASN A 897 25.28 -6.69 -22.52
N LYS A 898 26.16 -6.14 -21.67
CA LYS A 898 26.15 -4.72 -21.27
C LYS A 898 26.23 -3.70 -22.42
N ASP A 899 26.84 -4.06 -23.55
CA ASP A 899 27.05 -3.16 -24.70
C ASP A 899 25.87 -3.18 -25.70
N SER A 900 24.83 -3.95 -25.47
CA SER A 900 23.71 -4.16 -26.41
C SER A 900 22.44 -3.40 -26.06
N TRP A 901 22.47 -2.50 -25.07
CA TRP A 901 21.26 -1.82 -24.60
C TRP A 901 20.88 -0.62 -25.47
N GLY A 902 19.58 -0.54 -25.79
CA GLY A 902 19.00 0.53 -26.58
C GLY A 902 17.88 1.26 -25.83
N VAL A 903 17.39 2.34 -26.41
CA VAL A 903 16.19 3.06 -25.97
C VAL A 903 15.17 3.00 -27.08
N GLU A 904 13.97 2.46 -26.79
CA GLU A 904 12.85 2.37 -27.70
C GLU A 904 11.62 3.04 -27.11
N ARG A 905 10.75 3.59 -27.94
CA ARG A 905 9.45 4.07 -27.49
C ARG A 905 8.49 2.89 -27.33
N LEU A 906 7.77 2.86 -26.22
CA LEU A 906 6.78 1.79 -25.95
C LEU A 906 5.72 1.75 -27.06
N GLN A 907 5.32 2.89 -27.63
CA GLN A 907 4.34 3.00 -28.71
C GLN A 907 4.85 2.31 -29.99
N ASP A 908 6.15 2.37 -30.27
CA ASP A 908 6.74 1.69 -31.45
C ASP A 908 6.74 0.17 -31.26
N LEU A 909 6.96 -0.30 -30.01
CA LEU A 909 6.85 -1.70 -29.64
C LEU A 909 5.39 -2.20 -29.80
N HIS A 910 4.42 -1.45 -29.30
CA HIS A 910 3.00 -1.78 -29.47
C HIS A 910 2.56 -1.80 -30.94
N GLY A 911 3.04 -0.83 -31.74
CA GLY A 911 2.74 -0.80 -33.18
C GLY A 911 3.26 -2.01 -33.96
N ARG A 912 4.21 -2.78 -33.41
CA ARG A 912 4.64 -4.07 -33.99
C ARG A 912 3.66 -5.19 -33.69
N LEU A 913 2.99 -5.15 -32.54
CA LEU A 913 2.02 -6.17 -32.10
C LEU A 913 0.67 -6.05 -32.85
N GLU A 914 0.37 -4.90 -33.43
CA GLU A 914 -0.87 -4.66 -34.20
C GLU A 914 -0.78 -5.14 -35.67
N LYS A 915 0.40 -5.54 -36.14
CA LYS A 915 0.66 -6.07 -37.49
C LYS A 915 0.67 -7.57 -37.49
#